data_7461168e66529c9da8d3aa261a7efd68
#
_entry.id   7461168e66529c9da8d3aa261a7efd68
#
_cell.length_a   1.000
_cell.length_b   1.000
_cell.length_c   1.000
_cell.angle_alpha   90.00
_cell.angle_beta   90.00
_cell.angle_gamma   90.00
#
_symmetry.space_group_name_H-M   'P 1'
#
loop_
_entity.id
_entity.type
_entity.pdbx_description
1 polymer ?
#
loop_
_entity_poly.entity_id
_entity_poly.type
_entity_poly.pdbx_seq_one_letter_code
_entity_poly.pdbx_strand_id
1 'polypeptide(L)'
;SFDANYLNRARGSSAARLEPCNGTEPEHCVRAFDVYNKDVACIGKFVKVNCVRFKNLDKHDAFFVVKRCTKSVMEHEQSIYNILCDSGALAVHEFYTWKDGRSIYGNICRQNLTKYTMMDLVHALRNFDERDCETLKEILVLTGACDEKYFDNKHWYDPVENEDIHRVYAKLGGIVANAMLNCVRLCDYMVEKGVVGVLTLDNQDLNGLFYDFGDFVTSIPGVGVPLCTSYYSYMMPVMGMTNCLARECFVKSDIFGSDFRTFDLLAYDFTEHKLTLFNKYFKYWGLDYHPNCSDCYDDMCVVHCANFNTLFATTIPYTAFGPLCRKVFIDGVPVVTTAGYHFKQLGLVWNKDLNTHSTRLTINELLRFVTDPALLVSSSPALVDQRTICFSIAALGTGLTKQTVKPGHFNKEFYDFLRNHGFFDEGSELTLKHFFFAQKGDAAIRDFDFYRYNRPTVLDICQARVAYHVVMRYFDMYEGGCIAARDVVVTNLNKSAGYPLNKFGKANLYYESLSYEEQDALYALTKRNILPTMTQLNLKYAISGKERARTVGGVSLLSTMTTRQFHQKHLKSIVNTRNATVVIGTTKFYGGWDNMLNNLMNGVDNACLMGWDYPKCDRALPNMIRMISAMILGSKHVNCCTASDRYYRLCNELAQVLTEVVHSNGGFYMKPGGTTSGDATTAYANSVFNIFQAVSANINRILGINSNTCNNLTVKSIQRMLYDNCYRTSAVDSGFVDTFYGYLRKHFSMMIFTDDGVVCYNKEYASLGYVADINAFKATLYYQNNVFMSTAKCWVEEDLTKGPHEFCSQHTMQIVDGDGTYYLPYPDPSRILSAGVFVDDVIKTDAVVLLERYVSLAIDAYPLSKHPNPEYRKVFYVLLDWVKHLNNTLNQGILESFSVTLLEDASSKFWDESFYANLYEKSAVLQ
;
A
#
# COMPACT_ATOMS: atom_id res chain seq x y z
N SER A 1 -1.93 -4.61 31.96
CA SER A 1 -0.69 -5.33 32.23
C SER A 1 -0.83 -6.79 31.90
N PHE A 2 0.14 -7.29 31.24
CA PHE A 2 0.21 -8.64 30.75
C PHE A 2 0.51 -9.62 31.91
N ASP A 3 -0.28 -10.70 32.04
CA ASP A 3 -0.10 -11.70 33.07
C ASP A 3 0.89 -12.78 32.62
N ALA A 4 2.13 -12.71 33.09
CA ALA A 4 3.17 -13.69 32.80
C ALA A 4 2.81 -15.11 33.27
N ASN A 5 2.03 -15.25 34.33
CA ASN A 5 1.58 -16.56 34.82
C ASN A 5 0.61 -17.25 33.85
N TYR A 6 -0.15 -16.48 33.06
CA TYR A 6 -1.03 -17.03 32.05
C TYR A 6 -0.23 -17.71 30.94
N LEU A 7 0.83 -17.09 30.43
CA LEU A 7 1.73 -17.70 29.46
C LEU A 7 2.37 -18.98 29.97
N ASN A 8 2.75 -19.00 31.23
CA ASN A 8 3.36 -20.16 31.85
C ASN A 8 2.38 -21.35 31.96
N ARG A 9 1.09 -21.11 32.17
CA ARG A 9 0.07 -22.16 32.28
C ARG A 9 -0.30 -22.81 30.94
N ALA A 10 -0.13 -22.12 29.85
CA ALA A 10 -0.53 -22.61 28.54
C ALA A 10 0.52 -23.50 27.85
N ARG A 11 1.59 -23.82 28.54
CA ARG A 11 2.59 -24.75 28.03
C ARG A 11 2.14 -26.18 28.13
N GLY A 12 2.71 -27.00 27.26
CA GLY A 12 2.40 -28.42 27.24
C GLY A 12 2.57 -29.06 28.61
N SER A 13 1.67 -29.92 28.94
CA SER A 13 1.39 -30.48 30.25
C SER A 13 2.36 -31.53 30.77
N SER A 14 3.38 -31.92 30.06
CA SER A 14 4.26 -33.00 30.41
C SER A 14 5.63 -32.54 30.88
N ALA A 15 5.68 -31.71 31.90
CA ALA A 15 6.94 -31.39 32.56
C ALA A 15 7.51 -32.68 33.13
N ALA A 16 8.53 -33.22 32.48
CA ALA A 16 9.30 -34.29 33.10
C ALA A 16 9.92 -33.77 34.40
N ARG A 17 9.75 -34.49 35.49
CA ARG A 17 10.40 -34.17 36.75
C ARG A 17 11.89 -34.23 36.56
N LEU A 18 12.57 -33.12 36.79
CA LEU A 18 14.00 -33.06 36.80
C LEU A 18 14.49 -33.40 38.21
N GLU A 19 15.16 -34.52 38.33
CA GLU A 19 15.81 -34.88 39.56
C GLU A 19 17.25 -34.30 39.58
N PRO A 20 17.73 -33.87 40.75
CA PRO A 20 19.11 -33.38 40.83
C PRO A 20 20.08 -34.52 40.46
N CYS A 21 20.99 -34.27 39.52
CA CYS A 21 22.10 -35.18 39.31
C CYS A 21 23.38 -34.55 39.88
N ASN A 22 24.38 -35.41 40.10
CA ASN A 22 25.65 -34.99 40.69
C ASN A 22 26.54 -34.20 39.72
N GLY A 23 25.98 -33.66 38.63
CA GLY A 23 26.70 -32.91 37.63
C GLY A 23 27.60 -33.75 36.72
N THR A 24 27.55 -35.11 36.84
CA THR A 24 28.44 -36.04 36.15
C THR A 24 27.75 -36.83 35.04
N GLU A 25 26.42 -36.88 35.00
CA GLU A 25 25.67 -37.68 34.02
C GLU A 25 24.80 -36.81 33.09
N PRO A 26 25.25 -36.51 31.89
CA PRO A 26 24.46 -35.72 30.96
C PRO A 26 23.26 -36.47 30.38
N GLU A 27 23.15 -37.76 30.54
CA GLU A 27 22.03 -38.59 30.01
C GLU A 27 20.70 -38.24 30.65
N HIS A 28 20.67 -37.89 31.93
CA HIS A 28 19.47 -37.46 32.66
C HIS A 28 18.93 -36.10 32.13
N CYS A 29 19.76 -35.31 31.52
CA CYS A 29 19.42 -34.01 30.95
C CYS A 29 18.63 -34.14 29.64
N VAL A 30 18.74 -35.27 28.93
CA VAL A 30 18.14 -35.50 27.62
C VAL A 30 16.64 -35.73 27.71
N ARG A 31 16.17 -36.38 28.80
CA ARG A 31 14.75 -36.76 28.94
C ARG A 31 13.81 -35.56 29.07
N ALA A 32 14.17 -34.57 29.86
CA ALA A 32 13.34 -33.38 30.00
C ALA A 32 13.43 -32.47 28.77
N PHE A 33 14.53 -32.57 28.03
CA PHE A 33 14.73 -31.86 26.79
C PHE A 33 13.84 -32.38 25.66
N ASP A 34 13.62 -33.67 25.53
CA ASP A 34 12.81 -34.26 24.47
C ASP A 34 11.37 -33.72 24.46
N VAL A 35 10.86 -33.29 25.62
CA VAL A 35 9.52 -32.70 25.74
C VAL A 35 9.45 -31.34 25.02
N TYR A 36 10.56 -30.61 24.95
CA TYR A 36 10.63 -29.24 24.37
C TYR A 36 11.55 -29.16 23.17
N ASN A 37 11.81 -30.27 22.54
CA ASN A 37 12.84 -30.40 21.50
C ASN A 37 12.73 -29.38 20.34
N LYS A 38 11.49 -29.08 19.90
CA LYS A 38 11.25 -28.10 18.82
C LYS A 38 11.73 -26.70 19.17
N ASP A 39 11.54 -26.29 20.40
CA ASP A 39 11.82 -24.93 20.83
C ASP A 39 13.30 -24.70 21.08
N VAL A 40 13.95 -25.74 21.47
CA VAL A 40 15.38 -25.71 21.74
C VAL A 40 16.22 -25.77 20.48
N ALA A 41 15.73 -26.44 19.43
CA ALA A 41 16.37 -26.42 18.12
C ALA A 41 16.42 -25.03 17.50
N CYS A 42 15.47 -24.14 17.83
CA CYS A 42 15.44 -22.76 17.34
C CYS A 42 16.60 -21.89 17.88
N ILE A 43 17.22 -22.28 18.95
CA ILE A 43 18.36 -21.56 19.53
C ILE A 43 19.69 -21.96 18.86
N GLY A 44 19.64 -22.98 17.99
CA GLY A 44 20.75 -23.32 17.10
C GLY A 44 21.99 -23.89 17.78
N LYS A 45 21.90 -24.32 19.03
CA LYS A 45 23.00 -24.94 19.75
C LYS A 45 22.55 -26.19 20.49
N PHE A 46 23.50 -27.05 20.76
CA PHE A 46 23.30 -28.21 21.53
C PHE A 46 22.65 -27.88 22.87
N VAL A 47 21.48 -28.41 23.13
CA VAL A 47 20.73 -28.13 24.35
C VAL A 47 20.47 -29.43 25.09
N LYS A 48 20.85 -29.49 26.35
CA LYS A 48 20.50 -30.56 27.26
C LYS A 48 20.00 -29.96 28.56
N VAL A 49 19.02 -30.59 29.12
CA VAL A 49 18.48 -30.20 30.41
C VAL A 49 19.55 -30.49 31.46
N ASN A 50 19.78 -29.56 32.37
CA ASN A 50 20.59 -29.81 33.52
C ASN A 50 19.80 -30.51 34.60
N CYS A 51 20.42 -31.42 35.26
CA CYS A 51 19.88 -32.24 36.34
C CYS A 51 19.74 -31.46 37.63
N VAL A 52 18.96 -30.43 37.61
CA VAL A 52 18.68 -29.63 38.82
C VAL A 52 17.20 -29.64 39.09
N ARG A 53 16.87 -29.82 40.33
CA ARG A 53 15.50 -29.76 40.84
C ARG A 53 15.05 -28.30 40.88
N PHE A 54 14.17 -27.91 39.99
CA PHE A 54 13.52 -26.62 40.06
C PHE A 54 12.38 -26.70 41.08
N LYS A 55 12.41 -25.87 42.08
CA LYS A 55 11.50 -25.90 43.23
C LYS A 55 10.02 -25.80 42.90
N ASN A 56 9.65 -25.38 41.67
CA ASN A 56 8.28 -25.13 41.29
C ASN A 56 7.81 -25.92 40.05
N LEU A 57 8.60 -26.89 39.56
CA LEU A 57 8.23 -27.69 38.41
C LEU A 57 6.99 -28.56 38.62
N ASP A 58 6.76 -28.99 39.85
CA ASP A 58 5.59 -29.80 40.21
C ASP A 58 4.31 -28.99 40.27
N LYS A 59 4.36 -27.68 40.31
CA LYS A 59 3.23 -26.78 40.46
C LYS A 59 2.87 -26.03 39.17
N HIS A 60 3.76 -25.92 38.24
CA HIS A 60 3.61 -25.14 37.01
C HIS A 60 4.26 -25.86 35.85
N ASP A 61 3.53 -25.95 34.75
CA ASP A 61 4.09 -26.30 33.46
C ASP A 61 5.07 -25.16 33.01
N ALA A 62 6.21 -25.09 33.69
CA ALA A 62 7.16 -24.02 33.39
C ALA A 62 8.08 -24.41 32.23
N PHE A 63 8.13 -23.57 31.24
CA PHE A 63 9.07 -23.72 30.13
C PHE A 63 10.44 -23.16 30.51
N PHE A 64 11.47 -23.88 30.21
CA PHE A 64 12.84 -23.45 30.44
C PHE A 64 13.72 -23.88 29.28
N VAL A 65 14.82 -23.16 29.08
CA VAL A 65 15.77 -23.42 28.01
C VAL A 65 17.13 -23.67 28.66
N VAL A 66 17.78 -24.75 28.26
CA VAL A 66 19.09 -25.12 28.79
C VAL A 66 20.11 -25.14 27.65
N LYS A 67 21.19 -24.41 27.83
CA LYS A 67 22.31 -24.40 26.92
C LYS A 67 23.48 -25.14 27.54
N ARG A 68 23.96 -26.18 26.86
CA ARG A 68 25.18 -26.88 27.20
C ARG A 68 26.36 -26.25 26.47
N CYS A 69 27.37 -25.88 27.20
CA CYS A 69 28.54 -25.21 26.64
C CYS A 69 29.83 -25.57 27.40
N THR A 70 30.94 -25.06 26.96
CA THR A 70 32.20 -25.17 27.67
C THR A 70 32.15 -24.30 28.93
N LYS A 71 32.98 -24.61 29.93
CA LYS A 71 33.07 -23.84 31.16
C LYS A 71 33.39 -22.35 30.91
N SER A 72 34.26 -22.06 29.95
CA SER A 72 34.62 -20.69 29.59
C SER A 72 33.47 -19.87 29.05
N VAL A 73 32.64 -20.45 28.19
CA VAL A 73 31.43 -19.78 27.67
C VAL A 73 30.42 -19.55 28.81
N MET A 74 30.23 -20.51 29.69
CA MET A 74 29.34 -20.37 30.85
C MET A 74 29.83 -19.25 31.77
N GLU A 75 31.09 -19.19 32.07
CA GLU A 75 31.67 -18.15 32.93
C GLU A 75 31.53 -16.76 32.31
N HIS A 76 31.69 -16.65 31.00
CA HIS A 76 31.47 -15.40 30.27
C HIS A 76 30.02 -14.94 30.38
N GLU A 77 29.04 -15.79 30.09
CA GLU A 77 27.63 -15.47 30.21
C GLU A 77 27.26 -15.17 31.67
N GLN A 78 27.83 -15.89 32.64
CA GLN A 78 27.59 -15.63 34.03
C GLN A 78 28.10 -14.24 34.46
N SER A 79 29.25 -13.82 33.97
CA SER A 79 29.78 -12.49 34.24
C SER A 79 28.88 -11.38 33.66
N ILE A 80 28.43 -11.55 32.43
CA ILE A 80 27.50 -10.59 31.81
C ILE A 80 26.15 -10.58 32.55
N TYR A 81 25.61 -11.72 32.88
CA TYR A 81 24.39 -11.82 33.65
C TYR A 81 24.48 -11.11 35.00
N ASN A 82 25.56 -11.30 35.75
CA ASN A 82 25.77 -10.66 37.03
C ASN A 82 25.85 -9.13 36.93
N ILE A 83 26.35 -8.62 35.78
CA ILE A 83 26.39 -7.18 35.54
C ILE A 83 24.98 -6.64 35.23
N LEU A 84 24.15 -7.37 34.49
CA LEU A 84 22.90 -6.88 33.98
C LEU A 84 21.66 -7.40 34.70
N CYS A 85 21.77 -8.32 35.67
CA CYS A 85 20.62 -8.96 36.31
C CYS A 85 19.70 -8.00 37.06
N ASP A 86 20.20 -6.88 37.56
CA ASP A 86 19.43 -5.89 38.29
C ASP A 86 18.53 -5.03 37.39
N SER A 87 18.65 -5.12 36.08
CA SER A 87 17.83 -4.37 35.12
C SER A 87 16.35 -4.76 35.20
N GLY A 88 16.06 -5.98 35.61
CA GLY A 88 14.69 -6.52 35.61
C GLY A 88 14.20 -6.96 34.22
N ALA A 89 15.04 -6.85 33.18
CA ALA A 89 14.72 -7.20 31.82
C ALA A 89 15.29 -8.55 31.39
N LEU A 90 15.96 -9.25 32.28
CA LEU A 90 16.58 -10.56 31.99
C LEU A 90 15.78 -11.71 32.54
N ALA A 91 15.74 -12.81 31.82
CA ALA A 91 15.24 -14.07 32.32
C ALA A 91 16.11 -14.55 33.51
N VAL A 92 15.53 -15.29 34.40
CA VAL A 92 16.31 -15.87 35.54
C VAL A 92 17.21 -16.96 34.97
N HIS A 93 18.51 -16.83 35.24
CA HIS A 93 19.53 -17.80 34.80
C HIS A 93 20.09 -18.54 36.00
N GLU A 94 20.32 -19.82 35.85
CA GLU A 94 21.05 -20.68 36.77
C GLU A 94 22.21 -21.33 36.04
N PHE A 95 23.36 -21.38 36.66
CA PHE A 95 24.61 -21.84 36.06
C PHE A 95 25.14 -23.06 36.84
N TYR A 96 25.39 -24.14 36.09
CA TYR A 96 25.82 -25.41 36.65
C TYR A 96 27.01 -25.95 35.92
N THR A 97 27.96 -26.57 36.63
CA THR A 97 29.10 -27.23 36.04
C THR A 97 28.93 -28.74 36.15
N TRP A 98 29.40 -29.47 35.19
CA TRP A 98 29.42 -30.91 35.20
C TRP A 98 30.70 -31.42 34.54
N LYS A 99 31.12 -32.65 34.88
CA LYS A 99 32.31 -33.28 34.33
C LYS A 99 31.96 -34.40 33.40
N ASP A 100 32.72 -34.51 32.31
CA ASP A 100 32.77 -35.66 31.42
C ASP A 100 34.22 -36.06 31.23
N GLY A 101 34.63 -37.14 31.89
CA GLY A 101 36.02 -37.52 31.98
C GLY A 101 36.89 -36.47 32.68
N ARG A 102 37.87 -35.94 31.95
CA ARG A 102 38.75 -34.86 32.45
C ARG A 102 38.26 -33.46 32.13
N SER A 103 37.23 -33.35 31.28
CA SER A 103 36.74 -32.06 30.81
C SER A 103 35.59 -31.56 31.69
N ILE A 104 35.63 -30.28 32.03
CA ILE A 104 34.58 -29.59 32.76
C ILE A 104 33.75 -28.74 31.80
N TYR A 105 32.44 -28.95 31.83
CA TYR A 105 31.48 -28.23 31.01
C TYR A 105 30.56 -27.42 31.90
N GLY A 106 29.79 -26.56 31.25
CA GLY A 106 28.75 -25.77 31.92
C GLY A 106 27.39 -25.93 31.27
N ASN A 107 26.37 -25.81 32.09
CA ASN A 107 24.98 -25.70 31.65
C ASN A 107 24.40 -24.38 32.16
N ILE A 108 23.73 -23.67 31.27
CA ILE A 108 23.00 -22.44 31.56
C ILE A 108 21.52 -22.74 31.44
N CYS A 109 20.80 -22.70 32.57
CA CYS A 109 19.35 -22.89 32.57
C CYS A 109 18.65 -21.57 32.68
N ARG A 110 17.74 -21.29 31.76
CA ARG A 110 16.96 -20.06 31.69
C ARG A 110 15.52 -20.37 32.02
N GLN A 111 15.01 -19.74 33.06
CA GLN A 111 13.69 -20.01 33.62
C GLN A 111 12.70 -18.93 33.29
N ASN A 112 11.43 -19.19 33.55
CA ASN A 112 10.31 -18.27 33.35
C ASN A 112 10.13 -17.84 31.89
N LEU A 113 10.48 -18.73 30.97
CA LEU A 113 10.30 -18.50 29.56
C LEU A 113 8.99 -19.09 29.04
N THR A 114 8.54 -18.62 27.90
CA THR A 114 7.42 -19.20 27.17
C THR A 114 7.96 -20.04 26.01
N LYS A 115 7.09 -20.83 25.40
CA LYS A 115 7.42 -21.63 24.20
C LYS A 115 7.81 -20.74 23.02
N TYR A 116 7.29 -19.52 22.96
CA TYR A 116 7.47 -18.61 21.83
C TYR A 116 8.33 -17.41 22.21
N THR A 117 9.13 -16.95 21.26
CA THR A 117 9.90 -15.72 21.37
C THR A 117 9.14 -14.56 20.73
N MET A 118 9.61 -13.34 20.96
CA MET A 118 9.06 -12.17 20.25
C MET A 118 9.27 -12.27 18.73
N MET A 119 10.34 -12.92 18.28
CA MET A 119 10.56 -13.16 16.85
C MET A 119 9.48 -14.07 16.25
N ASP A 120 9.03 -15.10 17.00
CA ASP A 120 7.93 -15.96 16.56
C ASP A 120 6.63 -15.17 16.38
N LEU A 121 6.33 -14.27 17.30
CA LEU A 121 5.16 -13.38 17.19
C LEU A 121 5.29 -12.46 15.97
N VAL A 122 6.44 -11.83 15.79
CA VAL A 122 6.68 -10.90 14.69
C VAL A 122 6.59 -11.62 13.34
N HIS A 123 7.21 -12.79 13.22
CA HIS A 123 7.10 -13.59 11.98
C HIS A 123 5.69 -14.08 11.72
N ALA A 124 4.97 -14.50 12.75
CA ALA A 124 3.58 -14.93 12.60
C ALA A 124 2.68 -13.81 12.06
N LEU A 125 2.92 -12.58 12.48
CA LEU A 125 2.17 -11.41 12.00
C LEU A 125 2.64 -10.90 10.64
N ARG A 126 3.91 -11.06 10.31
CA ARG A 126 4.50 -10.49 9.09
C ARG A 126 4.53 -11.47 7.91
N ASN A 127 4.93 -12.71 8.12
CA ASN A 127 5.19 -13.64 7.02
C ASN A 127 3.94 -14.40 6.56
N PHE A 128 3.03 -14.66 7.45
CA PHE A 128 1.71 -15.21 7.19
C PHE A 128 1.72 -16.46 6.27
N ASP A 129 2.71 -17.35 6.43
CA ASP A 129 2.71 -18.65 5.78
C ASP A 129 1.89 -19.67 6.63
N GLU A 130 1.74 -20.89 6.14
CA GLU A 130 0.95 -21.92 6.82
C GLU A 130 1.48 -22.24 8.23
N ARG A 131 2.79 -22.32 8.38
CA ARG A 131 3.44 -22.56 9.68
C ARG A 131 3.26 -21.39 10.64
N ASP A 132 3.44 -20.17 10.14
CA ASP A 132 3.28 -18.96 10.95
C ASP A 132 1.82 -18.73 11.32
N CYS A 133 0.87 -19.14 10.48
CA CYS A 133 -0.55 -19.10 10.78
C CYS A 133 -0.89 -19.97 12.00
N GLU A 134 -0.38 -21.18 12.08
CA GLU A 134 -0.60 -22.06 13.22
C GLU A 134 0.05 -21.51 14.50
N THR A 135 1.25 -20.97 14.38
CA THR A 135 1.93 -20.28 15.47
C THR A 135 1.12 -19.08 15.96
N LEU A 136 0.57 -18.30 15.05
CA LEU A 136 -0.27 -17.15 15.39
C LEU A 136 -1.53 -17.57 16.13
N LYS A 137 -2.22 -18.63 15.70
CA LYS A 137 -3.38 -19.18 16.40
C LYS A 137 -3.04 -19.57 17.84
N GLU A 138 -1.93 -20.28 18.01
CA GLU A 138 -1.48 -20.72 19.33
C GLU A 138 -1.14 -19.54 20.25
N ILE A 139 -0.46 -18.52 19.72
CA ILE A 139 -0.12 -17.31 20.47
C ILE A 139 -1.38 -16.53 20.85
N LEU A 140 -2.35 -16.40 19.95
CA LEU A 140 -3.58 -15.67 20.22
C LEU A 140 -4.41 -16.37 21.33
N VAL A 141 -4.48 -17.68 21.31
CA VAL A 141 -5.16 -18.44 22.37
C VAL A 141 -4.39 -18.36 23.68
N LEU A 142 -3.07 -18.52 23.63
CA LEU A 142 -2.20 -18.48 24.77
C LEU A 142 -2.26 -17.15 25.53
N THR A 143 -2.32 -16.05 24.80
CA THR A 143 -2.35 -14.69 25.35
C THR A 143 -3.75 -14.25 25.77
N GLY A 144 -4.78 -15.03 25.49
CA GLY A 144 -6.17 -14.66 25.79
C GLY A 144 -6.76 -13.62 24.84
N ALA A 145 -6.14 -13.37 23.69
CA ALA A 145 -6.64 -12.45 22.70
C ALA A 145 -7.95 -12.93 22.05
N CYS A 146 -8.09 -14.24 21.90
CA CYS A 146 -9.34 -14.89 21.46
C CYS A 146 -9.39 -16.33 22.00
N ASP A 147 -10.51 -16.97 21.81
CA ASP A 147 -10.69 -18.41 22.08
C ASP A 147 -10.55 -19.23 20.79
N GLU A 148 -10.54 -20.57 20.91
CA GLU A 148 -10.42 -21.46 19.77
C GLU A 148 -11.61 -21.39 18.81
N LYS A 149 -12.77 -20.98 19.30
CA LYS A 149 -13.98 -20.81 18.47
C LYS A 149 -13.87 -19.69 17.46
N TYR A 150 -13.01 -18.72 17.72
CA TYR A 150 -12.76 -17.63 16.80
C TYR A 150 -12.25 -18.11 15.44
N PHE A 151 -11.49 -19.19 15.41
CA PHE A 151 -10.91 -19.78 14.21
C PHE A 151 -11.87 -20.68 13.42
N ASP A 152 -13.08 -20.86 13.88
CA ASP A 152 -14.13 -21.57 13.12
C ASP A 152 -14.57 -20.77 11.89
N ASN A 153 -14.43 -19.47 11.92
CA ASN A 153 -14.54 -18.62 10.75
C ASN A 153 -13.29 -18.77 9.87
N LYS A 154 -13.45 -19.30 8.65
CA LYS A 154 -12.33 -19.52 7.72
C LYS A 154 -11.59 -18.24 7.32
N HIS A 155 -12.25 -17.10 7.41
CA HIS A 155 -11.72 -15.78 7.06
C HIS A 155 -11.38 -14.95 8.30
N TRP A 156 -11.01 -15.57 9.40
CA TRP A 156 -10.74 -14.89 10.67
C TRP A 156 -9.62 -13.87 10.59
N TYR A 157 -8.66 -14.07 9.69
CA TYR A 157 -7.50 -13.22 9.51
C TYR A 157 -7.69 -12.11 8.46
N ASP A 158 -8.75 -12.17 7.65
CA ASP A 158 -8.99 -11.21 6.57
C ASP A 158 -9.65 -9.94 7.12
N PRO A 159 -8.96 -8.78 7.13
CA PRO A 159 -9.52 -7.55 7.65
C PRO A 159 -10.74 -7.03 6.89
N VAL A 160 -10.90 -7.41 5.62
CA VAL A 160 -12.04 -6.99 4.79
C VAL A 160 -13.30 -7.77 5.15
N GLU A 161 -13.19 -9.08 5.32
CA GLU A 161 -14.33 -9.94 5.67
C GLU A 161 -14.58 -10.01 7.16
N ASN A 162 -13.55 -9.86 7.99
CA ASN A 162 -13.64 -9.90 9.43
C ASN A 162 -12.87 -8.73 10.04
N GLU A 163 -13.53 -7.60 10.21
CA GLU A 163 -12.94 -6.41 10.81
C GLU A 163 -12.58 -6.60 12.30
N ASP A 164 -13.16 -7.57 12.97
CA ASP A 164 -12.88 -7.89 14.38
C ASP A 164 -11.43 -8.33 14.62
N ILE A 165 -10.71 -8.75 13.60
CA ILE A 165 -9.30 -9.12 13.71
C ILE A 165 -8.45 -7.96 14.25
N HIS A 166 -8.77 -6.74 13.96
CA HIS A 166 -8.07 -5.58 14.50
C HIS A 166 -8.20 -5.48 16.01
N ARG A 167 -9.39 -5.79 16.54
CA ARG A 167 -9.63 -5.86 18.00
C ARG A 167 -8.82 -6.97 18.64
N VAL A 168 -8.75 -8.12 17.99
CA VAL A 168 -7.98 -9.27 18.49
C VAL A 168 -6.48 -8.94 18.51
N TYR A 169 -5.95 -8.35 17.46
CA TYR A 169 -4.54 -7.94 17.42
C TYR A 169 -4.24 -6.84 18.44
N ALA A 170 -5.17 -5.94 18.68
CA ALA A 170 -4.99 -4.89 19.68
C ALA A 170 -4.77 -5.44 21.10
N LYS A 171 -5.26 -6.65 21.39
CA LYS A 171 -5.01 -7.30 22.67
C LYS A 171 -3.55 -7.74 22.85
N LEU A 172 -2.81 -7.89 21.76
CA LEU A 172 -1.37 -8.16 21.80
C LEU A 172 -0.54 -6.93 22.09
N GLY A 173 -1.13 -5.74 22.03
CA GLY A 173 -0.42 -4.47 22.24
C GLY A 173 0.31 -4.36 23.57
N GLY A 174 -0.25 -4.92 24.63
CA GLY A 174 0.40 -4.94 25.94
C GLY A 174 1.70 -5.74 25.97
N ILE A 175 1.75 -6.85 25.24
CA ILE A 175 2.95 -7.69 25.12
C ILE A 175 4.04 -6.91 24.38
N VAL A 176 3.69 -6.29 23.28
CA VAL A 176 4.63 -5.54 22.44
C VAL A 176 5.18 -4.33 23.20
N ALA A 177 4.33 -3.59 23.88
CA ALA A 177 4.75 -2.44 24.68
C ALA A 177 5.68 -2.87 25.84
N ASN A 178 5.36 -3.95 26.53
CA ASN A 178 6.21 -4.49 27.59
C ASN A 178 7.59 -4.92 27.07
N ALA A 179 7.61 -5.60 25.91
CA ALA A 179 8.86 -6.00 25.26
C ALA A 179 9.74 -4.79 24.91
N MET A 180 9.14 -3.74 24.35
CA MET A 180 9.85 -2.51 24.01
C MET A 180 10.42 -1.81 25.26
N LEU A 181 9.63 -1.72 26.32
CA LEU A 181 10.08 -1.11 27.58
C LEU A 181 11.22 -1.88 28.23
N ASN A 182 11.17 -3.21 28.22
CA ASN A 182 12.24 -4.04 28.72
C ASN A 182 13.52 -3.91 27.88
N CYS A 183 13.39 -3.78 26.57
CA CYS A 183 14.52 -3.48 25.71
C CYS A 183 15.19 -2.17 26.11
N VAL A 184 14.43 -1.12 26.33
CA VAL A 184 14.99 0.18 26.76
C VAL A 184 15.66 0.08 28.12
N ARG A 185 15.07 -0.63 29.09
CA ARG A 185 15.69 -0.86 30.40
C ARG A 185 17.03 -1.58 30.29
N LEU A 186 17.06 -2.66 29.51
CA LEU A 186 18.31 -3.39 29.29
C LEU A 186 19.37 -2.52 28.63
N CYS A 187 18.99 -1.75 27.63
CA CYS A 187 19.91 -0.83 26.97
C CYS A 187 20.46 0.24 27.91
N ASP A 188 19.63 0.79 28.78
CA ASP A 188 20.07 1.75 29.80
C ASP A 188 21.14 1.15 30.72
N TYR A 189 20.93 -0.07 31.19
CA TYR A 189 21.90 -0.78 31.98
C TYR A 189 23.19 -1.13 31.24
N MET A 190 23.05 -1.52 29.95
CA MET A 190 24.21 -1.79 29.10
C MET A 190 25.09 -0.55 28.94
N VAL A 191 24.49 0.61 28.71
CA VAL A 191 25.24 1.88 28.62
C VAL A 191 25.90 2.23 29.95
N GLU A 192 25.17 2.13 31.05
CA GLU A 192 25.69 2.45 32.37
C GLU A 192 26.82 1.53 32.81
N LYS A 193 26.70 0.23 32.57
CA LYS A 193 27.67 -0.78 32.98
C LYS A 193 28.75 -1.05 31.95
N GLY A 194 28.72 -0.42 30.80
CA GLY A 194 29.76 -0.58 29.79
C GLY A 194 29.70 -1.93 29.03
N VAL A 195 28.53 -2.44 28.74
CA VAL A 195 28.33 -3.66 27.97
C VAL A 195 28.03 -3.31 26.53
N VAL A 196 28.66 -3.99 25.58
CA VAL A 196 28.41 -3.86 24.14
C VAL A 196 27.81 -5.16 23.65
N GLY A 197 26.69 -5.06 22.93
CA GLY A 197 26.03 -6.22 22.38
C GLY A 197 24.87 -5.87 21.46
N VAL A 198 24.43 -6.85 20.67
CA VAL A 198 23.29 -6.74 19.76
C VAL A 198 22.06 -7.36 20.41
N LEU A 199 21.00 -6.60 20.51
CA LEU A 199 19.70 -7.07 20.97
C LEU A 199 18.87 -7.50 19.78
N THR A 200 18.35 -8.72 19.82
CA THR A 200 17.53 -9.29 18.75
C THR A 200 16.21 -9.82 19.30
N LEU A 201 15.19 -9.89 18.45
CA LEU A 201 13.87 -10.38 18.87
C LEU A 201 13.84 -11.87 19.21
N ASP A 202 14.71 -12.67 18.60
CA ASP A 202 14.82 -14.11 18.87
C ASP A 202 15.41 -14.42 20.25
N ASN A 203 16.07 -13.47 20.87
CA ASN A 203 16.60 -13.57 22.24
C ASN A 203 15.71 -12.93 23.29
N GLN A 204 14.50 -12.55 22.93
CA GLN A 204 13.50 -12.04 23.86
C GLN A 204 12.28 -12.95 23.88
N ASP A 205 11.87 -13.36 25.07
CA ASP A 205 10.66 -14.14 25.28
C ASP A 205 9.39 -13.27 25.18
N LEU A 206 8.22 -13.88 25.02
CA LEU A 206 6.95 -13.15 25.02
C LEU A 206 6.69 -12.37 26.33
N ASN A 207 7.31 -12.78 27.42
CA ASN A 207 7.27 -12.02 28.68
C ASN A 207 8.13 -10.75 28.69
N GLY A 208 8.86 -10.48 27.62
CA GLY A 208 9.76 -9.34 27.49
C GLY A 208 11.13 -9.56 28.12
N LEU A 209 11.47 -10.77 28.50
CA LEU A 209 12.73 -11.09 29.15
C LEU A 209 13.79 -11.53 28.15
N PHE A 210 14.95 -10.93 28.25
CA PHE A 210 16.10 -11.26 27.38
C PHE A 210 16.94 -12.40 27.95
N TYR A 211 17.57 -13.12 27.07
CA TYR A 211 18.52 -14.19 27.37
C TYR A 211 19.54 -14.30 26.22
N ASP A 212 20.56 -15.13 26.41
CA ASP A 212 21.64 -15.37 25.47
C ASP A 212 22.58 -14.18 25.26
N PHE A 213 23.56 -14.09 26.15
CA PHE A 213 24.55 -13.00 26.18
C PHE A 213 25.93 -13.45 25.70
N GLY A 214 26.03 -14.57 25.00
CA GLY A 214 27.32 -15.14 24.60
C GLY A 214 28.16 -14.21 23.72
N ASP A 215 27.53 -13.35 22.97
CA ASP A 215 28.17 -12.41 22.04
C ASP A 215 28.38 -11.00 22.66
N PHE A 216 27.97 -10.81 23.93
CA PHE A 216 28.13 -9.52 24.59
C PHE A 216 29.57 -9.40 25.13
N VAL A 217 30.08 -8.18 25.06
CA VAL A 217 31.45 -7.85 25.45
C VAL A 217 31.41 -6.72 26.49
N THR A 218 32.28 -6.80 27.46
CA THR A 218 32.44 -5.72 28.46
C THR A 218 33.35 -4.62 27.93
N SER A 219 33.00 -3.39 28.24
CA SER A 219 33.72 -2.17 27.87
C SER A 219 33.84 -1.27 29.10
N ILE A 220 34.27 -0.03 28.94
CA ILE A 220 34.40 0.94 29.99
C ILE A 220 33.01 1.34 30.51
N PRO A 221 32.75 1.39 31.85
CA PRO A 221 31.48 1.85 32.37
C PRO A 221 31.08 3.24 31.88
N GLY A 222 29.84 3.38 31.48
CA GLY A 222 29.32 4.60 30.90
C GLY A 222 29.44 4.73 29.36
N VAL A 223 30.16 3.85 28.72
CA VAL A 223 30.44 3.84 27.26
C VAL A 223 29.93 2.55 26.61
N GLY A 224 28.94 1.89 27.18
CA GLY A 224 28.31 0.72 26.59
C GLY A 224 27.53 1.09 25.32
N VAL A 225 27.50 0.20 24.34
CA VAL A 225 26.81 0.39 23.06
C VAL A 225 25.81 -0.74 22.83
N PRO A 226 24.53 -0.54 23.11
CA PRO A 226 23.49 -1.48 22.71
C PRO A 226 23.14 -1.25 21.23
N LEU A 227 23.11 -2.30 20.44
CA LEU A 227 22.76 -2.27 19.02
C LEU A 227 21.34 -2.81 18.86
N CYS A 228 20.37 -1.92 18.59
CA CYS A 228 18.94 -2.24 18.56
C CYS A 228 18.27 -1.94 17.23
N THR A 229 19.01 -1.59 16.19
CA THR A 229 18.43 -1.16 14.91
C THR A 229 17.52 -2.22 14.29
N SER A 230 17.98 -3.46 14.23
CA SER A 230 17.17 -4.57 13.71
C SER A 230 15.96 -4.86 14.61
N TYR A 231 16.14 -4.79 15.90
CA TYR A 231 15.07 -4.99 16.89
C TYR A 231 13.93 -4.00 16.67
N TYR A 232 14.22 -2.72 16.65
CA TYR A 232 13.22 -1.68 16.45
C TYR A 232 12.57 -1.75 15.07
N SER A 233 13.36 -1.96 14.03
CA SER A 233 12.87 -1.99 12.66
C SER A 233 11.91 -3.15 12.42
N TYR A 234 12.25 -4.34 12.88
CA TYR A 234 11.35 -5.49 12.78
C TYR A 234 10.07 -5.32 13.59
N MET A 235 10.17 -4.64 14.72
CA MET A 235 9.02 -4.45 15.62
C MET A 235 8.05 -3.37 15.12
N MET A 236 8.50 -2.38 14.35
CA MET A 236 7.66 -1.25 13.94
C MET A 236 6.34 -1.65 13.27
N PRO A 237 6.30 -2.52 12.25
CA PRO A 237 5.04 -2.93 11.65
C PRO A 237 4.09 -3.59 12.66
N VAL A 238 4.63 -4.39 13.55
CA VAL A 238 3.85 -5.06 14.61
C VAL A 238 3.30 -4.06 15.61
N MET A 239 4.03 -3.02 15.94
CA MET A 239 3.52 -1.93 16.78
C MET A 239 2.31 -1.25 16.16
N GLY A 240 2.35 -1.01 14.85
CA GLY A 240 1.21 -0.47 14.10
C GLY A 240 0.03 -1.43 14.03
N MET A 241 0.27 -2.70 13.78
CA MET A 241 -0.79 -3.72 13.71
C MET A 241 -1.49 -3.95 15.05
N THR A 242 -0.77 -3.88 16.14
CA THR A 242 -1.29 -4.15 17.49
C THR A 242 -1.74 -2.89 18.23
N ASN A 243 -1.53 -1.71 17.67
CA ASN A 243 -1.83 -0.42 18.32
C ASN A 243 -1.29 -0.35 19.76
N CYS A 244 -0.06 -0.79 19.98
CA CYS A 244 0.52 -0.94 21.32
C CYS A 244 0.63 0.38 22.10
N LEU A 245 0.65 1.52 21.40
CA LEU A 245 0.72 2.84 21.98
C LEU A 245 -0.63 3.57 22.01
N ALA A 246 -1.72 2.91 21.68
CA ALA A 246 -3.04 3.54 21.54
C ALA A 246 -3.50 4.26 22.80
N ARG A 247 -3.27 3.68 23.98
CA ARG A 247 -3.64 4.31 25.26
C ARG A 247 -2.88 5.59 25.52
N GLU A 248 -1.58 5.61 25.28
CA GLU A 248 -0.74 6.79 25.51
C GLU A 248 -1.03 7.91 24.51
N CYS A 249 -1.31 7.55 23.25
CA CYS A 249 -1.75 8.50 22.25
C CYS A 249 -3.14 9.04 22.55
N PHE A 250 -4.05 8.19 23.00
CA PHE A 250 -5.46 8.53 23.23
C PHE A 250 -5.64 9.48 24.41
N VAL A 251 -4.95 9.27 25.53
CA VAL A 251 -5.10 10.06 26.75
C VAL A 251 -4.87 11.56 26.54
N LYS A 252 -3.97 11.92 25.61
CA LYS A 252 -3.68 13.33 25.30
C LYS A 252 -4.40 13.84 24.06
N SER A 253 -5.04 12.99 23.28
CA SER A 253 -5.75 13.34 22.05
C SER A 253 -7.27 13.22 22.16
N ASP A 254 -7.83 13.26 23.37
CA ASP A 254 -9.28 13.32 23.58
C ASP A 254 -9.83 14.68 23.16
N ILE A 255 -9.61 14.98 21.90
CA ILE A 255 -10.04 16.17 21.21
C ILE A 255 -11.55 16.11 20.97
N PHE A 256 -12.08 14.92 20.77
CA PHE A 256 -13.49 14.69 20.43
C PHE A 256 -14.44 14.72 21.63
N GLY A 257 -13.93 14.63 22.85
CA GLY A 257 -14.70 14.81 24.07
C GLY A 257 -14.82 16.25 24.53
N SER A 258 -14.12 17.20 23.91
CA SER A 258 -14.19 18.62 24.23
C SER A 258 -15.37 19.32 23.55
N ASP A 259 -15.76 20.48 24.05
CA ASP A 259 -16.77 21.33 23.41
C ASP A 259 -16.26 21.78 22.03
N PHE A 260 -16.94 21.35 20.99
CA PHE A 260 -16.57 21.68 19.61
C PHE A 260 -16.59 23.18 19.28
N ARG A 261 -17.15 24.01 20.11
CA ARG A 261 -17.13 25.47 19.92
C ARG A 261 -15.74 26.06 20.05
N THR A 262 -14.89 25.41 20.85
CA THR A 262 -13.52 25.86 21.10
C THR A 262 -12.48 24.92 20.51
N PHE A 263 -12.92 23.93 19.75
CA PHE A 263 -12.04 22.92 19.19
C PHE A 263 -11.15 23.51 18.12
N ASP A 264 -9.85 23.54 18.39
CA ASP A 264 -8.83 24.02 17.47
C ASP A 264 -7.67 23.02 17.45
N LEU A 265 -7.51 22.31 16.33
CA LEU A 265 -6.44 21.34 16.17
C LEU A 265 -5.04 21.98 16.23
N LEU A 266 -4.94 23.29 15.95
CA LEU A 266 -3.68 24.03 16.10
C LEU A 266 -3.25 24.22 17.54
N ALA A 267 -4.21 24.27 18.46
CA ALA A 267 -3.92 24.40 19.88
C ALA A 267 -3.34 23.12 20.50
N TYR A 268 -3.46 22.01 19.80
CA TYR A 268 -2.94 20.71 20.21
C TYR A 268 -1.59 20.47 19.56
N ASP A 269 -0.55 21.05 20.13
CA ASP A 269 0.83 20.76 19.74
C ASP A 269 1.29 19.48 20.43
N PHE A 270 1.40 18.40 19.66
CA PHE A 270 1.84 17.11 20.13
C PHE A 270 3.36 16.90 20.06
N THR A 271 4.11 17.90 19.69
CA THR A 271 5.56 17.80 19.50
C THR A 271 6.27 17.28 20.75
N GLU A 272 5.99 17.88 21.90
CA GLU A 272 6.59 17.45 23.17
C GLU A 272 6.15 16.04 23.57
N HIS A 273 4.88 15.71 23.35
CA HIS A 273 4.34 14.40 23.64
C HIS A 273 4.96 13.32 22.75
N LYS A 274 5.11 13.59 21.46
CA LYS A 274 5.78 12.70 20.50
C LYS A 274 7.25 12.47 20.88
N LEU A 275 7.95 13.51 21.28
CA LEU A 275 9.34 13.39 21.77
C LEU A 275 9.42 12.55 23.05
N THR A 276 8.47 12.71 23.95
CA THR A 276 8.39 11.90 25.18
C THR A 276 8.17 10.42 24.84
N LEU A 277 7.26 10.11 23.93
CA LEU A 277 7.01 8.74 23.50
C LEU A 277 8.22 8.16 22.77
N PHE A 278 8.85 8.94 21.91
CA PHE A 278 10.06 8.51 21.24
C PHE A 278 11.19 8.16 22.22
N ASN A 279 11.44 9.01 23.19
CA ASN A 279 12.46 8.75 24.21
C ASN A 279 12.11 7.59 25.14
N LYS A 280 10.82 7.32 25.33
CA LYS A 280 10.36 6.20 26.15
C LYS A 280 10.55 4.85 25.45
N TYR A 281 10.24 4.76 24.17
CA TYR A 281 10.19 3.50 23.43
C TYR A 281 11.34 3.30 22.44
N PHE A 282 11.90 4.37 21.89
CA PHE A 282 12.94 4.33 20.83
C PHE A 282 14.21 5.09 21.22
N LYS A 283 14.52 5.16 22.51
CA LYS A 283 15.66 5.92 23.04
C LYS A 283 16.99 5.60 22.34
N TYR A 284 17.19 4.35 21.96
CA TYR A 284 18.44 3.87 21.36
C TYR A 284 18.33 3.61 19.85
N TRP A 285 17.39 4.30 19.20
CA TRP A 285 17.22 4.20 17.74
C TRP A 285 18.47 4.63 16.96
N GLY A 286 19.17 5.66 17.44
CA GLY A 286 20.44 6.09 16.87
C GLY A 286 20.35 7.13 15.76
N LEU A 287 19.14 7.46 15.30
CA LEU A 287 18.90 8.51 14.31
C LEU A 287 18.03 9.61 14.91
N ASP A 288 18.16 10.81 14.35
CA ASP A 288 17.38 11.97 14.79
C ASP A 288 15.90 11.81 14.45
N TYR A 289 15.06 12.25 15.35
CA TYR A 289 13.62 12.33 15.13
C TYR A 289 13.14 13.78 15.21
N HIS A 290 12.48 14.23 14.15
CA HIS A 290 11.89 15.56 14.06
C HIS A 290 10.37 15.43 14.06
N PRO A 291 9.66 15.72 15.15
CA PRO A 291 8.19 15.64 15.17
C PRO A 291 7.54 16.55 14.11
N ASN A 292 8.17 17.68 13.83
CA ASN A 292 7.79 18.54 12.72
C ASN A 292 8.70 18.25 11.52
N CYS A 293 8.14 17.64 10.49
CA CYS A 293 8.90 17.24 9.31
C CYS A 293 9.50 18.41 8.50
N SER A 294 9.09 19.65 8.78
CA SER A 294 9.72 20.82 8.17
C SER A 294 11.20 21.00 8.59
N ASP A 295 11.57 20.42 9.71
CA ASP A 295 12.95 20.46 10.22
C ASP A 295 13.84 19.35 9.65
N CYS A 296 13.28 18.46 8.84
CA CYS A 296 14.02 17.39 8.20
C CYS A 296 14.95 17.91 7.10
N TYR A 297 16.14 17.33 7.02
CA TYR A 297 17.21 17.82 6.13
C TYR A 297 17.28 17.13 4.78
N ASP A 298 16.62 15.98 4.60
CA ASP A 298 16.53 15.28 3.32
C ASP A 298 15.24 14.46 3.22
N ASP A 299 15.01 13.86 2.05
CA ASP A 299 13.79 13.08 1.79
C ASP A 299 13.71 11.83 2.68
N MET A 300 14.83 11.18 2.94
CA MET A 300 14.87 10.00 3.81
C MET A 300 14.58 10.35 5.26
N CYS A 301 15.06 11.51 5.72
CA CYS A 301 14.72 12.02 7.04
C CYS A 301 13.21 12.26 7.17
N VAL A 302 12.57 12.81 6.14
CA VAL A 302 11.11 12.97 6.11
C VAL A 302 10.40 11.62 6.23
N VAL A 303 10.85 10.61 5.52
CA VAL A 303 10.24 9.24 5.58
C VAL A 303 10.37 8.67 6.98
N HIS A 304 11.53 8.73 7.59
CA HIS A 304 11.77 8.25 8.95
C HIS A 304 10.88 8.95 9.98
N CYS A 305 10.88 10.27 9.95
CA CYS A 305 10.11 11.07 10.90
C CYS A 305 8.60 10.92 10.71
N ALA A 306 8.13 10.82 9.47
CA ALA A 306 6.73 10.58 9.16
C ALA A 306 6.27 9.20 9.64
N ASN A 307 7.13 8.19 9.56
CA ASN A 307 6.82 6.86 10.07
C ASN A 307 6.58 6.88 11.59
N PHE A 308 7.42 7.57 12.35
CA PHE A 308 7.21 7.76 13.77
C PHE A 308 5.98 8.62 14.08
N ASN A 309 5.74 9.66 13.30
CA ASN A 309 4.52 10.47 13.43
C ASN A 309 3.26 9.66 13.20
N THR A 310 3.27 8.74 12.24
CA THR A 310 2.16 7.82 12.02
C THR A 310 1.94 6.90 13.22
N LEU A 311 3.02 6.37 13.80
CA LEU A 311 2.95 5.51 14.97
C LEU A 311 2.38 6.25 16.19
N PHE A 312 2.80 7.50 16.42
CA PHE A 312 2.41 8.29 17.61
C PHE A 312 1.08 9.03 17.44
N ALA A 313 0.54 9.09 16.24
CA ALA A 313 -0.69 9.83 15.92
C ALA A 313 -1.86 8.88 15.53
N THR A 314 -1.95 7.73 16.17
CA THR A 314 -2.93 6.68 15.84
C THR A 314 -4.38 7.12 15.94
N THR A 315 -4.71 8.14 16.74
CA THR A 315 -6.06 8.66 16.91
C THR A 315 -6.37 9.82 15.98
N ILE A 316 -5.36 10.46 15.37
CA ILE A 316 -5.51 11.58 14.45
C ILE A 316 -4.60 11.33 13.24
N PRO A 317 -5.00 10.46 12.33
CA PRO A 317 -4.10 10.00 11.25
C PRO A 317 -3.70 11.10 10.27
N TYR A 318 -4.55 12.10 10.05
CA TYR A 318 -4.27 13.18 9.10
C TYR A 318 -3.34 14.28 9.65
N THR A 319 -3.02 14.29 10.94
CA THR A 319 -2.04 15.24 11.48
C THR A 319 -0.60 14.88 11.12
N ALA A 320 -0.36 13.69 10.62
CA ALA A 320 0.97 13.23 10.27
C ALA A 320 1.54 13.93 9.02
N PHE A 321 0.70 14.36 8.08
CA PHE A 321 1.16 14.80 6.77
C PHE A 321 0.62 16.15 6.31
N GLY A 322 -0.51 16.59 6.77
CA GLY A 322 -1.15 17.74 6.21
C GLY A 322 -1.21 18.94 7.16
N PRO A 323 -1.76 20.06 6.70
CA PRO A 323 -2.09 21.16 7.57
C PRO A 323 -3.15 20.71 8.58
N LEU A 324 -3.01 21.18 9.80
CA LEU A 324 -4.02 20.94 10.83
C LEU A 324 -5.33 21.62 10.44
N CYS A 325 -6.42 20.88 10.49
CA CYS A 325 -7.74 21.42 10.30
C CYS A 325 -8.31 21.94 11.62
N ARG A 326 -9.02 23.04 11.55
CA ARG A 326 -9.68 23.63 12.70
C ARG A 326 -11.19 23.63 12.45
N LYS A 327 -11.95 23.20 13.45
CA LYS A 327 -13.40 23.29 13.44
C LYS A 327 -13.82 24.56 14.17
N VAL A 328 -14.46 25.46 13.45
CA VAL A 328 -14.93 26.76 13.95
C VAL A 328 -16.44 26.80 13.86
N PHE A 329 -17.09 27.40 14.86
CA PHE A 329 -18.54 27.63 14.83
C PHE A 329 -18.80 29.03 14.32
N ILE A 330 -19.49 29.15 13.19
CA ILE A 330 -19.96 30.42 12.63
C ILE A 330 -21.48 30.44 12.75
N ASP A 331 -22.02 31.37 13.51
CA ASP A 331 -23.45 31.47 13.81
C ASP A 331 -24.08 30.13 14.28
N GLY A 332 -23.33 29.41 15.12
CA GLY A 332 -23.75 28.10 15.63
C GLY A 332 -23.58 26.93 14.69
N VAL A 333 -23.04 27.15 13.49
CA VAL A 333 -22.79 26.12 12.47
C VAL A 333 -21.31 25.73 12.50
N PRO A 334 -20.95 24.47 12.71
CA PRO A 334 -19.58 24.03 12.63
C PRO A 334 -19.03 24.07 11.20
N VAL A 335 -17.87 24.66 11.04
CA VAL A 335 -17.18 24.83 9.76
C VAL A 335 -15.73 24.42 9.95
N VAL A 336 -15.20 23.66 9.00
CA VAL A 336 -13.79 23.32 8.98
C VAL A 336 -13.00 24.40 8.25
N THR A 337 -12.04 24.96 8.93
CA THR A 337 -11.04 25.81 8.34
C THR A 337 -9.68 25.16 8.43
N THR A 338 -8.82 25.47 7.50
CA THR A 338 -7.46 24.96 7.50
C THR A 338 -6.50 25.94 8.16
N ALA A 339 -5.60 25.40 8.95
CA ALA A 339 -4.60 26.17 9.65
C ALA A 339 -3.53 26.69 8.69
N GLY A 340 -3.07 27.92 8.89
CA GLY A 340 -1.90 28.45 8.22
C GLY A 340 -2.14 29.31 6.99
N TYR A 341 -3.39 29.43 6.54
CA TYR A 341 -3.71 30.34 5.45
C TYR A 341 -4.88 31.25 5.85
N HIS A 342 -4.54 32.51 6.14
CA HIS A 342 -5.54 33.53 6.47
C HIS A 342 -5.78 34.42 5.24
N PHE A 343 -6.93 34.26 4.61
CA PHE A 343 -7.34 35.14 3.54
C PHE A 343 -7.89 36.45 4.13
N LYS A 344 -7.41 37.57 3.63
CA LYS A 344 -8.09 38.84 3.88
C LYS A 344 -9.48 38.76 3.25
N GLN A 345 -10.49 39.15 3.99
CA GLN A 345 -11.83 39.28 3.46
C GLN A 345 -11.82 40.21 2.24
N LEU A 346 -12.08 39.65 1.09
CA LEU A 346 -12.26 40.39 -0.14
C LEU A 346 -13.74 40.61 -0.31
N GLY A 347 -14.13 41.85 -0.55
CA GLY A 347 -15.54 42.27 -0.70
C GLY A 347 -16.21 41.81 -1.99
N LEU A 348 -15.86 40.57 -2.41
CA LEU A 348 -16.41 40.00 -3.65
C LEU A 348 -17.68 39.26 -3.39
N VAL A 349 -18.73 39.82 -3.92
CA VAL A 349 -20.01 39.12 -4.08
C VAL A 349 -19.98 38.45 -5.43
N TRP A 350 -19.82 37.13 -5.41
CA TRP A 350 -19.95 36.34 -6.61
C TRP A 350 -21.44 36.40 -7.05
N ASN A 351 -21.71 37.01 -8.17
CA ASN A 351 -23.05 37.14 -8.66
C ASN A 351 -23.43 35.95 -9.54
N LYS A 352 -24.20 35.03 -8.97
CA LYS A 352 -24.69 33.83 -9.63
C LYS A 352 -25.54 34.15 -10.87
N ASP A 353 -26.20 35.31 -10.92
CA ASP A 353 -27.07 35.73 -12.01
C ASP A 353 -26.31 36.34 -13.18
N LEU A 354 -25.11 36.77 -12.96
CA LEU A 354 -24.22 37.24 -13.99
C LEU A 354 -23.39 36.07 -14.52
N ASN A 355 -23.96 35.29 -15.38
CA ASN A 355 -23.21 34.39 -16.27
C ASN A 355 -22.25 35.19 -17.16
N THR A 356 -21.90 36.39 -16.81
CA THR A 356 -21.03 37.29 -17.50
C THR A 356 -19.62 37.15 -16.95
N HIS A 357 -18.84 36.49 -17.73
CA HIS A 357 -17.46 36.16 -17.59
C HIS A 357 -16.51 37.36 -17.78
N SER A 358 -16.93 38.56 -17.48
CA SER A 358 -16.13 39.75 -17.80
C SER A 358 -15.21 40.22 -16.68
N THR A 359 -15.30 39.62 -15.50
CA THR A 359 -14.44 39.97 -14.37
C THR A 359 -13.32 38.94 -14.23
N ARG A 360 -12.12 39.41 -14.47
CA ARG A 360 -10.89 38.65 -14.24
C ARG A 360 -10.76 38.31 -12.78
N LEU A 361 -10.73 37.00 -12.45
CA LEU A 361 -10.52 36.53 -11.08
C LEU A 361 -9.09 36.78 -10.64
N THR A 362 -8.94 37.32 -9.44
CA THR A 362 -7.62 37.38 -8.81
C THR A 362 -7.29 36.05 -8.13
N ILE A 363 -6.02 35.79 -7.91
CA ILE A 363 -5.56 34.58 -7.20
C ILE A 363 -6.20 34.50 -5.81
N ASN A 364 -6.28 35.61 -5.10
CA ASN A 364 -6.82 35.66 -3.75
C ASN A 364 -8.31 35.28 -3.72
N GLU A 365 -9.07 35.75 -4.71
CA GLU A 365 -10.48 35.39 -4.85
C GLU A 365 -10.68 33.89 -5.08
N LEU A 366 -9.89 33.34 -5.97
CA LEU A 366 -9.93 31.94 -6.29
C LEU A 366 -9.58 31.07 -5.06
N LEU A 367 -8.52 31.44 -4.33
CA LEU A 367 -8.09 30.76 -3.12
C LEU A 367 -9.15 30.80 -2.02
N ARG A 368 -9.83 31.94 -1.88
CA ARG A 368 -10.91 32.09 -0.89
C ARG A 368 -12.05 31.07 -1.13
N PHE A 369 -12.49 30.93 -2.37
CA PHE A 369 -13.54 29.97 -2.71
C PHE A 369 -13.14 28.52 -2.47
N VAL A 370 -11.87 28.19 -2.65
CA VAL A 370 -11.39 26.81 -2.53
C VAL A 370 -11.11 26.42 -1.09
N THR A 371 -10.66 27.34 -0.27
CA THR A 371 -10.15 27.01 1.08
C THR A 371 -11.03 27.47 2.22
N ASP A 372 -12.05 28.27 1.97
CA ASP A 372 -12.96 28.77 3.01
C ASP A 372 -14.36 28.15 2.89
N PRO A 373 -14.62 27.02 3.55
CA PRO A 373 -15.95 26.39 3.53
C PRO A 373 -17.02 27.24 4.20
N ALA A 374 -16.65 28.25 5.01
CA ALA A 374 -17.60 29.12 5.68
C ALA A 374 -18.56 29.84 4.73
N LEU A 375 -18.09 30.17 3.53
CA LEU A 375 -18.91 30.82 2.50
C LEU A 375 -20.01 29.94 1.92
N LEU A 376 -19.96 28.66 2.18
CA LEU A 376 -20.75 27.64 1.51
C LEU A 376 -21.74 26.97 2.44
N VAL A 377 -21.61 27.17 3.74
CA VAL A 377 -22.51 26.60 4.74
C VAL A 377 -23.81 27.35 4.76
N SER A 378 -24.91 26.68 4.44
CA SER A 378 -26.26 27.28 4.35
C SER A 378 -27.29 26.60 5.22
N SER A 379 -26.96 25.54 5.95
CA SER A 379 -27.91 24.77 6.75
C SER A 379 -27.32 24.28 8.08
N SER A 380 -28.21 23.81 8.95
CA SER A 380 -27.80 23.20 10.22
C SER A 380 -26.88 21.98 9.99
N PRO A 381 -25.77 21.89 10.68
CA PRO A 381 -24.81 20.83 10.45
C PRO A 381 -25.22 19.51 11.08
N ALA A 382 -24.96 18.42 10.40
CA ALA A 382 -24.88 17.12 11.02
C ALA A 382 -23.48 16.96 11.62
N LEU A 383 -23.37 16.93 12.93
CA LEU A 383 -22.08 16.74 13.62
C LEU A 383 -21.58 15.32 13.50
N VAL A 384 -22.50 14.35 13.38
CA VAL A 384 -22.18 12.93 13.23
C VAL A 384 -23.10 12.36 12.16
N ASP A 385 -22.51 11.76 11.14
CA ASP A 385 -23.24 10.97 10.16
C ASP A 385 -23.13 9.50 10.55
N GLN A 386 -24.27 8.86 10.83
CA GLN A 386 -24.31 7.45 11.23
C GLN A 386 -24.09 6.48 10.07
N ARG A 387 -24.09 6.96 8.83
CA ARG A 387 -23.91 6.14 7.64
C ARG A 387 -22.44 5.80 7.38
N THR A 388 -21.54 6.48 8.06
CA THR A 388 -20.10 6.25 7.94
C THR A 388 -19.40 6.42 9.28
N ILE A 389 -18.32 5.69 9.50
CA ILE A 389 -17.43 5.88 10.65
C ILE A 389 -16.36 6.96 10.38
N CYS A 390 -16.24 7.43 9.14
CA CYS A 390 -15.33 8.49 8.79
C CYS A 390 -15.79 9.81 9.44
N PHE A 391 -14.83 10.63 9.79
CA PHE A 391 -15.08 11.84 10.56
C PHE A 391 -15.92 12.85 9.77
N SER A 392 -17.18 13.09 10.21
CA SER A 392 -18.07 14.09 9.65
C SER A 392 -17.79 15.45 10.28
N ILE A 393 -17.63 16.48 9.46
CA ILE A 393 -17.21 17.79 9.91
C ILE A 393 -18.37 18.80 9.91
N ALA A 394 -19.13 18.85 8.83
CA ALA A 394 -20.22 19.82 8.67
C ALA A 394 -21.26 19.29 7.69
N ALA A 395 -22.46 19.91 7.70
CA ALA A 395 -23.47 19.68 6.69
C ALA A 395 -23.64 20.93 5.84
N LEU A 396 -23.85 20.72 4.55
CA LEU A 396 -24.27 21.74 3.60
C LEU A 396 -25.73 21.56 3.25
N GLY A 397 -26.35 22.61 2.72
CA GLY A 397 -27.64 22.49 2.05
C GLY A 397 -27.56 21.63 0.78
N THR A 398 -28.68 21.45 0.15
CA THR A 398 -28.90 20.56 -1.01
C THR A 398 -27.82 20.64 -2.09
N GLY A 399 -27.42 19.48 -2.53
CA GLY A 399 -26.14 19.20 -3.12
C GLY A 399 -25.96 19.48 -4.60
N LEU A 400 -24.71 19.72 -4.88
CA LEU A 400 -24.10 19.70 -6.19
C LEU A 400 -23.54 18.30 -6.57
N THR A 401 -23.75 17.31 -5.72
CA THR A 401 -23.25 15.95 -5.94
C THR A 401 -24.26 15.14 -6.76
N LYS A 402 -23.78 14.43 -7.75
CA LYS A 402 -24.60 13.45 -8.47
C LYS A 402 -24.87 12.27 -7.54
N GLN A 403 -26.09 12.22 -7.02
CA GLN A 403 -26.51 11.25 -6.00
C GLN A 403 -27.22 10.02 -6.55
N THR A 404 -27.68 10.09 -7.79
CA THR A 404 -28.41 9.00 -8.41
C THR A 404 -27.82 8.67 -9.77
N VAL A 405 -27.86 7.41 -10.12
CA VAL A 405 -27.46 6.89 -11.44
C VAL A 405 -28.66 6.18 -12.03
N LYS A 406 -29.06 6.60 -13.24
CA LYS A 406 -30.12 5.94 -13.99
C LYS A 406 -29.60 4.65 -14.61
N PRO A 407 -30.47 3.64 -14.83
CA PRO A 407 -30.09 2.47 -15.60
C PRO A 407 -29.75 2.85 -17.04
N GLY A 408 -28.90 2.08 -17.69
CA GLY A 408 -28.57 2.25 -19.09
C GLY A 408 -29.74 1.91 -20.02
N HIS A 409 -29.68 2.42 -21.24
CA HIS A 409 -30.65 2.09 -22.27
C HIS A 409 -30.38 0.70 -22.85
N PHE A 410 -31.39 -0.15 -22.87
CA PHE A 410 -31.34 -1.46 -23.52
C PHE A 410 -31.57 -1.29 -25.01
N ASN A 411 -30.56 -1.61 -25.83
CA ASN A 411 -30.70 -1.58 -27.28
C ASN A 411 -31.35 -2.88 -27.79
N LYS A 412 -32.67 -2.87 -27.89
CA LYS A 412 -33.45 -4.05 -28.30
C LYS A 412 -33.10 -4.48 -29.73
N GLU A 413 -32.86 -3.56 -30.63
CA GLU A 413 -32.52 -3.87 -32.02
C GLU A 413 -31.22 -4.68 -32.12
N PHE A 414 -30.20 -4.28 -31.39
CA PHE A 414 -28.95 -5.02 -31.33
C PHE A 414 -29.11 -6.36 -30.64
N TYR A 415 -29.86 -6.41 -29.55
CA TYR A 415 -30.14 -7.67 -28.84
C TYR A 415 -30.89 -8.67 -29.75
N ASP A 416 -31.92 -8.23 -30.47
CA ASP A 416 -32.66 -9.08 -31.38
C ASP A 416 -31.79 -9.55 -32.57
N PHE A 417 -30.89 -8.69 -33.04
CA PHE A 417 -29.91 -9.04 -34.03
C PHE A 417 -28.95 -10.15 -33.57
N LEU A 418 -28.49 -10.05 -32.32
CA LEU A 418 -27.67 -11.11 -31.69
C LEU A 418 -28.45 -12.41 -31.56
N ARG A 419 -29.71 -12.34 -31.14
CA ARG A 419 -30.55 -13.52 -30.99
C ARG A 419 -30.79 -14.22 -32.35
N ASN A 420 -31.01 -13.46 -33.40
CA ASN A 420 -31.17 -13.98 -34.75
C ASN A 420 -29.89 -14.64 -35.29
N HIS A 421 -28.73 -14.28 -34.77
CA HIS A 421 -27.45 -14.86 -35.15
C HIS A 421 -27.00 -16.02 -34.22
N GLY A 422 -27.88 -16.52 -33.36
CA GLY A 422 -27.63 -17.68 -32.50
C GLY A 422 -26.91 -17.40 -31.21
N PHE A 423 -26.90 -16.18 -30.71
CA PHE A 423 -26.37 -15.82 -29.40
C PHE A 423 -27.40 -16.05 -28.29
N PHE A 424 -26.92 -16.35 -27.10
CA PHE A 424 -27.73 -16.53 -25.88
C PHE A 424 -28.72 -17.69 -25.94
N ASP A 425 -28.47 -18.68 -26.75
CA ASP A 425 -29.24 -19.93 -26.80
C ASP A 425 -28.95 -20.80 -25.58
N GLU A 426 -29.82 -21.77 -25.30
CA GLU A 426 -29.56 -22.77 -24.27
C GLU A 426 -28.25 -23.52 -24.58
N GLY A 427 -27.36 -23.62 -23.58
CA GLY A 427 -26.04 -24.20 -23.73
C GLY A 427 -24.95 -23.27 -24.25
N SER A 428 -25.26 -22.03 -24.54
CA SER A 428 -24.25 -21.01 -24.85
C SER A 428 -23.50 -20.58 -23.59
N GLU A 429 -22.17 -20.52 -23.68
CA GLU A 429 -21.32 -20.03 -22.60
C GLU A 429 -21.36 -18.49 -22.50
N LEU A 430 -21.77 -17.81 -23.55
CA LEU A 430 -21.82 -16.36 -23.60
C LEU A 430 -23.15 -15.84 -23.07
N THR A 431 -23.11 -15.09 -22.01
CA THR A 431 -24.26 -14.43 -21.42
C THR A 431 -23.94 -12.96 -21.12
N LEU A 432 -24.96 -12.15 -20.98
CA LEU A 432 -24.78 -10.76 -20.55
C LEU A 432 -24.47 -10.72 -19.05
N LYS A 433 -23.30 -10.23 -18.69
CA LYS A 433 -22.82 -10.19 -17.30
C LYS A 433 -22.55 -8.78 -16.79
N HIS A 434 -22.55 -7.79 -17.66
CA HIS A 434 -22.21 -6.41 -17.32
C HIS A 434 -23.42 -5.52 -17.60
N PHE A 435 -23.73 -4.65 -16.65
CA PHE A 435 -24.92 -3.80 -16.68
C PHE A 435 -24.59 -2.40 -16.18
N PHE A 436 -25.43 -1.43 -16.53
CA PHE A 436 -25.47 -0.14 -15.89
C PHE A 436 -26.41 -0.24 -14.67
N PHE A 437 -25.85 -0.48 -13.50
CA PHE A 437 -26.63 -0.58 -12.28
C PHE A 437 -27.11 0.77 -11.83
N ALA A 438 -28.43 0.88 -11.56
CA ALA A 438 -29.01 2.08 -11.00
C ALA A 438 -28.58 2.27 -9.56
N GLN A 439 -28.23 3.49 -9.19
CA GLN A 439 -27.84 3.87 -7.83
C GLN A 439 -28.76 4.93 -7.27
N LYS A 440 -29.07 4.83 -5.97
CA LYS A 440 -29.98 5.74 -5.28
C LYS A 440 -29.28 6.52 -4.17
N GLY A 441 -29.85 7.61 -3.81
CA GLY A 441 -29.62 8.65 -2.83
C GLY A 441 -28.43 8.58 -1.88
N ASP A 442 -28.18 7.47 -1.21
CA ASP A 442 -27.09 7.31 -0.23
C ASP A 442 -25.93 6.43 -0.71
N ALA A 443 -25.94 6.05 -1.99
CA ALA A 443 -24.91 5.17 -2.54
C ALA A 443 -23.50 5.78 -2.46
N ALA A 444 -23.38 7.08 -2.66
CA ALA A 444 -22.10 7.78 -2.60
C ALA A 444 -21.49 7.74 -1.20
N ILE A 445 -22.27 7.96 -0.16
CA ILE A 445 -21.77 7.94 1.21
C ILE A 445 -21.47 6.51 1.70
N ARG A 446 -22.26 5.54 1.24
CA ARG A 446 -21.97 4.13 1.52
C ARG A 446 -20.67 3.67 0.88
N ASP A 447 -20.39 4.13 -0.34
CA ASP A 447 -19.12 3.85 -0.99
C ASP A 447 -17.97 4.57 -0.30
N PHE A 448 -18.19 5.80 0.16
CA PHE A 448 -17.20 6.54 0.95
C PHE A 448 -16.84 5.82 2.25
N ASP A 449 -17.78 5.13 2.86
CA ASP A 449 -17.54 4.39 4.11
C ASP A 449 -16.48 3.28 3.96
N PHE A 450 -16.17 2.82 2.75
CA PHE A 450 -15.07 1.88 2.53
C PHE A 450 -13.69 2.44 2.92
N TYR A 451 -13.53 3.74 3.07
CA TYR A 451 -12.31 4.33 3.65
C TYR A 451 -12.05 3.90 5.10
N ARG A 452 -13.01 3.24 5.76
CA ARG A 452 -12.79 2.60 7.07
C ARG A 452 -11.69 1.53 7.03
N TYR A 453 -11.40 0.97 5.86
CA TYR A 453 -10.30 0.00 5.69
C TYR A 453 -8.93 0.65 5.70
N ASN A 454 -8.86 1.96 5.51
CA ASN A 454 -7.60 2.68 5.66
C ASN A 454 -7.22 2.79 7.13
N ARG A 455 -6.04 2.33 7.46
CA ARG A 455 -5.52 2.36 8.83
C ARG A 455 -4.14 2.99 8.84
N PRO A 456 -3.75 3.65 9.94
CA PRO A 456 -2.37 4.07 10.13
C PRO A 456 -1.45 2.84 10.09
N THR A 457 -0.57 2.80 9.13
CA THR A 457 0.34 1.67 8.93
C THR A 457 1.77 2.15 9.10
N VAL A 458 2.51 1.47 9.95
CA VAL A 458 3.91 1.77 10.22
C VAL A 458 4.76 0.80 9.42
N LEU A 459 5.71 1.34 8.67
CA LEU A 459 6.60 0.54 7.84
C LEU A 459 7.84 0.08 8.62
N ASP A 460 8.42 -1.02 8.20
CA ASP A 460 9.80 -1.37 8.55
C ASP A 460 10.72 -0.39 7.81
N ILE A 461 11.14 0.64 8.51
CA ILE A 461 11.77 1.79 7.85
C ILE A 461 13.14 1.46 7.26
N CYS A 462 13.86 0.51 7.84
CA CYS A 462 15.15 0.12 7.32
C CYS A 462 15.03 -0.61 5.98
N GLN A 463 14.04 -1.49 5.86
CA GLN A 463 13.73 -2.13 4.58
C GLN A 463 13.12 -1.15 3.57
N ALA A 464 12.24 -0.27 4.03
CA ALA A 464 11.62 0.75 3.19
C ALA A 464 12.65 1.73 2.60
N ARG A 465 13.68 2.06 3.35
CA ARG A 465 14.78 2.91 2.87
C ARG A 465 15.51 2.29 1.67
N VAL A 466 15.86 1.02 1.78
CA VAL A 466 16.48 0.29 0.67
C VAL A 466 15.53 0.18 -0.52
N ALA A 467 14.28 -0.17 -0.26
CA ALA A 467 13.25 -0.24 -1.30
C ALA A 467 13.07 1.09 -2.03
N TYR A 468 13.05 2.20 -1.32
CA TYR A 468 12.98 3.54 -1.90
C TYR A 468 14.11 3.80 -2.90
N HIS A 469 15.35 3.54 -2.51
CA HIS A 469 16.50 3.75 -3.39
C HIS A 469 16.50 2.81 -4.60
N VAL A 470 16.08 1.57 -4.41
CA VAL A 470 15.99 0.61 -5.53
C VAL A 470 14.89 1.03 -6.51
N VAL A 471 13.72 1.43 -6.01
CA VAL A 471 12.62 1.89 -6.87
C VAL A 471 13.01 3.14 -7.65
N MET A 472 13.77 4.05 -7.06
CA MET A 472 14.26 5.21 -7.78
C MET A 472 15.09 4.83 -9.01
N ARG A 473 15.81 3.70 -9.00
CA ARG A 473 16.55 3.21 -10.16
C ARG A 473 15.64 2.85 -11.34
N TYR A 474 14.41 2.41 -11.08
CA TYR A 474 13.42 2.16 -12.13
C TYR A 474 12.97 3.44 -12.84
N PHE A 475 13.14 4.59 -12.21
CA PHE A 475 12.70 5.89 -12.74
C PHE A 475 13.86 6.80 -13.18
N ASP A 476 15.11 6.33 -13.13
CA ASP A 476 16.29 7.14 -13.48
C ASP A 476 16.32 7.54 -14.96
N MET A 477 15.73 6.75 -15.86
CA MET A 477 15.72 6.99 -17.29
C MET A 477 14.84 8.17 -17.72
N TYR A 478 13.95 8.64 -16.86
CA TYR A 478 12.99 9.67 -17.20
C TYR A 478 13.53 11.07 -16.92
N GLU A 479 13.05 12.04 -17.69
CA GLU A 479 13.34 13.44 -17.48
C GLU A 479 12.22 14.08 -16.65
N GLY A 480 12.54 15.08 -15.88
CA GLY A 480 11.59 15.80 -15.06
C GLY A 480 12.09 17.18 -14.65
N GLY A 481 11.20 17.95 -14.06
CA GLY A 481 11.46 19.30 -13.60
C GLY A 481 10.20 20.15 -13.64
N CYS A 482 10.32 21.38 -13.15
CA CYS A 482 9.25 22.36 -13.23
C CYS A 482 9.08 22.88 -14.66
N ILE A 483 7.84 23.17 -15.03
CA ILE A 483 7.50 23.83 -16.29
C ILE A 483 6.72 25.11 -15.99
N ALA A 484 6.80 26.06 -16.93
CA ALA A 484 5.99 27.28 -16.86
C ALA A 484 4.51 26.98 -17.17
N ALA A 485 3.61 27.79 -16.65
CA ALA A 485 2.18 27.63 -16.90
C ALA A 485 1.84 27.65 -18.40
N ARG A 486 2.61 28.35 -19.19
CA ARG A 486 2.47 28.42 -20.66
C ARG A 486 2.69 27.07 -21.33
N ASP A 487 3.56 26.24 -20.78
CA ASP A 487 3.93 24.95 -21.33
C ASP A 487 3.04 23.79 -20.85
N VAL A 488 2.10 24.06 -19.94
CA VAL A 488 1.14 23.07 -19.45
C VAL A 488 0.14 22.74 -20.55
N VAL A 489 0.05 21.47 -20.90
CA VAL A 489 -0.91 20.98 -21.88
C VAL A 489 -2.20 20.58 -21.19
N VAL A 490 -3.29 21.23 -21.58
CA VAL A 490 -4.63 20.91 -21.10
C VAL A 490 -5.44 20.36 -22.26
N THR A 491 -5.83 19.09 -22.15
CA THR A 491 -6.50 18.37 -23.25
C THR A 491 -8.02 18.54 -23.25
N ASN A 492 -8.63 18.80 -22.09
CA ASN A 492 -10.06 18.92 -21.98
C ASN A 492 -10.45 20.03 -21.01
N LEU A 493 -10.87 21.17 -21.56
CA LEU A 493 -11.29 22.37 -20.81
C LEU A 493 -12.75 22.28 -20.33
N ASN A 494 -13.54 21.32 -20.82
CA ASN A 494 -14.95 21.16 -20.48
C ASN A 494 -15.16 20.31 -19.22
N LYS A 495 -14.12 19.92 -18.53
CA LYS A 495 -14.21 19.18 -17.28
C LYS A 495 -14.61 20.09 -16.13
N SER A 496 -15.15 19.49 -15.07
CA SER A 496 -15.48 20.17 -13.83
C SER A 496 -14.26 20.84 -13.21
N ALA A 497 -14.45 22.04 -12.68
CA ALA A 497 -13.42 22.75 -11.92
C ALA A 497 -13.27 22.26 -10.47
N GLY A 498 -14.01 21.25 -10.06
CA GLY A 498 -14.05 20.78 -8.69
C GLY A 498 -14.86 21.69 -7.77
N TYR A 499 -15.15 21.19 -6.57
CA TYR A 499 -15.92 21.95 -5.60
C TYR A 499 -15.00 22.95 -4.85
N PRO A 500 -15.39 24.20 -4.59
CA PRO A 500 -16.71 24.82 -4.93
C PRO A 500 -16.73 25.53 -6.29
N LEU A 501 -15.66 25.51 -7.03
CA LEU A 501 -15.52 26.28 -8.26
C LEU A 501 -16.50 25.85 -9.35
N ASN A 502 -16.96 24.61 -9.32
CA ASN A 502 -17.91 24.06 -10.27
C ASN A 502 -19.31 24.70 -10.19
N LYS A 503 -19.59 25.45 -9.12
CA LYS A 503 -20.84 26.24 -9.01
C LYS A 503 -20.89 27.36 -10.03
N PHE A 504 -19.76 27.88 -10.45
CA PHE A 504 -19.65 29.13 -11.24
C PHE A 504 -19.30 28.86 -12.69
N GLY A 505 -18.78 27.69 -13.00
CA GLY A 505 -18.40 27.32 -14.33
C GLY A 505 -17.51 26.11 -14.40
N LYS A 506 -17.17 25.71 -15.61
CA LYS A 506 -16.25 24.60 -15.86
C LYS A 506 -14.79 25.09 -15.87
N ALA A 507 -13.85 24.19 -16.03
CA ALA A 507 -12.43 24.50 -16.01
C ALA A 507 -12.00 25.57 -17.02
N ASN A 508 -12.67 25.65 -18.20
CA ASN A 508 -12.37 26.63 -19.21
C ASN A 508 -12.50 28.07 -18.71
N LEU A 509 -13.50 28.36 -17.88
CA LEU A 509 -13.70 29.68 -17.31
C LEU A 509 -12.47 30.16 -16.53
N TYR A 510 -11.89 29.30 -15.73
CA TYR A 510 -10.75 29.64 -14.88
C TYR A 510 -9.45 29.72 -15.66
N TYR A 511 -9.25 28.86 -16.63
CA TYR A 511 -8.08 28.94 -17.51
C TYR A 511 -8.08 30.19 -18.38
N GLU A 512 -9.24 30.67 -18.80
CA GLU A 512 -9.40 31.91 -19.55
C GLU A 512 -9.26 33.15 -18.66
N SER A 513 -9.71 33.05 -17.40
CA SER A 513 -9.69 34.16 -16.45
C SER A 513 -8.30 34.45 -15.85
N LEU A 514 -7.47 33.40 -15.72
CA LEU A 514 -6.14 33.53 -15.14
C LEU A 514 -5.10 33.65 -16.24
N SER A 515 -4.27 34.69 -16.17
CA SER A 515 -3.11 34.80 -17.04
C SER A 515 -2.04 33.79 -16.68
N TYR A 516 -1.12 33.52 -17.59
CA TYR A 516 0.01 32.61 -17.32
C TYR A 516 0.87 33.11 -16.15
N GLU A 517 1.04 34.41 -16.00
CA GLU A 517 1.78 35.01 -14.89
C GLU A 517 1.09 34.74 -13.54
N GLU A 518 -0.23 34.83 -13.50
CA GLU A 518 -1.01 34.53 -12.31
C GLU A 518 -0.95 33.04 -11.94
N GLN A 519 -0.99 32.15 -12.93
CA GLN A 519 -0.81 30.72 -12.71
C GLN A 519 0.58 30.38 -12.19
N ASP A 520 1.62 31.01 -12.73
CA ASP A 520 2.99 30.87 -12.24
C ASP A 520 3.16 31.42 -10.81
N ALA A 521 2.48 32.50 -10.48
CA ALA A 521 2.46 33.04 -9.13
C ALA A 521 1.77 32.11 -8.14
N LEU A 522 0.68 31.48 -8.56
CA LEU A 522 -0.02 30.46 -7.77
C LEU A 522 0.89 29.24 -7.51
N TYR A 523 1.56 28.78 -8.54
CA TYR A 523 2.52 27.67 -8.41
C TYR A 523 3.68 28.04 -7.46
N ALA A 524 4.22 29.23 -7.55
CA ALA A 524 5.24 29.71 -6.62
C ALA A 524 4.72 29.79 -5.18
N LEU A 525 3.46 30.15 -5.00
CA LEU A 525 2.82 30.18 -3.68
C LEU A 525 2.73 28.78 -3.08
N THR A 526 2.47 27.75 -3.88
CA THR A 526 2.43 26.36 -3.39
C THR A 526 3.77 25.82 -2.93
N LYS A 527 4.87 26.47 -3.30
CA LYS A 527 6.22 26.14 -2.82
C LYS A 527 6.55 26.76 -1.46
N ARG A 528 5.70 27.64 -0.96
CA ARG A 528 5.92 28.38 0.30
C ARG A 528 4.81 28.17 1.31
N ASN A 529 3.60 27.85 0.86
CA ASN A 529 2.41 27.69 1.71
C ASN A 529 1.68 26.41 1.32
N ILE A 530 1.05 25.78 2.32
CA ILE A 530 0.19 24.63 2.09
C ILE A 530 -1.21 25.14 1.77
N LEU A 531 -1.77 24.72 0.63
CA LEU A 531 -3.07 25.10 0.13
C LEU A 531 -3.97 23.85 0.09
N PRO A 532 -4.65 23.51 1.18
CA PRO A 532 -5.56 22.38 1.17
C PRO A 532 -6.80 22.69 0.34
N THR A 533 -7.23 21.75 -0.46
CA THR A 533 -8.40 21.85 -1.32
C THR A 533 -9.43 20.79 -0.95
N MET A 534 -10.64 20.95 -1.45
CA MET A 534 -11.73 20.01 -1.22
C MET A 534 -11.94 19.14 -2.46
N THR A 535 -12.34 17.90 -2.22
CA THR A 535 -12.69 16.94 -3.27
C THR A 535 -14.19 16.69 -3.25
N GLN A 536 -14.82 16.69 -4.40
CA GLN A 536 -16.22 16.30 -4.53
C GLN A 536 -16.33 14.85 -4.99
N LEU A 537 -17.11 14.06 -4.27
CA LEU A 537 -17.43 12.69 -4.68
C LEU A 537 -18.69 12.69 -5.53
N ASN A 538 -18.59 12.13 -6.73
CA ASN A 538 -19.68 11.92 -7.64
C ASN A 538 -19.80 10.44 -7.98
N LEU A 539 -21.04 9.97 -8.15
CA LEU A 539 -21.29 8.63 -8.65
C LEU A 539 -20.87 8.51 -10.11
N LYS A 540 -20.18 7.44 -10.43
CA LYS A 540 -19.75 7.14 -11.78
C LYS A 540 -20.82 6.37 -12.53
N TYR A 541 -21.19 6.88 -13.72
CA TYR A 541 -22.09 6.21 -14.64
C TYR A 541 -21.27 5.38 -15.63
N ALA A 542 -21.18 4.07 -15.38
CA ALA A 542 -20.40 3.16 -16.21
C ALA A 542 -20.94 1.73 -16.15
N ILE A 543 -20.72 0.99 -17.22
CA ILE A 543 -21.03 -0.44 -17.26
C ILE A 543 -20.10 -1.21 -16.32
N SER A 544 -20.63 -2.14 -15.56
CA SER A 544 -19.90 -2.90 -14.55
C SER A 544 -20.46 -4.31 -14.38
N GLY A 545 -19.60 -5.25 -14.06
CA GLY A 545 -19.98 -6.61 -13.69
C GLY A 545 -20.47 -6.78 -12.25
N LYS A 546 -20.35 -5.75 -11.43
CA LYS A 546 -20.72 -5.79 -10.00
C LYS A 546 -21.71 -4.65 -9.67
N GLU A 547 -22.71 -4.97 -8.85
CA GLU A 547 -23.68 -4.01 -8.33
C GLU A 547 -23.09 -3.12 -7.24
N ARG A 548 -21.94 -2.60 -7.42
CA ARG A 548 -21.30 -1.70 -6.47
C ARG A 548 -21.34 -0.28 -7.00
N ALA A 549 -21.74 0.67 -6.15
CA ALA A 549 -21.58 2.07 -6.45
C ALA A 549 -20.09 2.40 -6.65
N ARG A 550 -19.78 3.09 -7.74
CA ARG A 550 -18.46 3.63 -7.96
C ARG A 550 -18.51 5.14 -7.85
N THR A 551 -17.56 5.70 -7.13
CA THR A 551 -17.42 7.14 -6.98
C THR A 551 -16.14 7.62 -7.63
N VAL A 552 -16.19 8.83 -8.17
CA VAL A 552 -15.03 9.54 -8.71
C VAL A 552 -14.81 10.77 -7.84
N GLY A 553 -13.58 10.92 -7.35
CA GLY A 553 -13.18 12.10 -6.61
C GLY A 553 -12.78 13.22 -7.57
N GLY A 554 -13.60 14.24 -7.68
CA GLY A 554 -13.29 15.44 -8.45
C GLY A 554 -12.37 16.37 -7.66
N VAL A 555 -11.10 16.40 -7.99
CA VAL A 555 -10.11 17.27 -7.33
C VAL A 555 -10.29 18.71 -7.82
N SER A 556 -9.97 19.68 -6.95
CA SER A 556 -10.03 21.09 -7.29
C SER A 556 -9.08 21.44 -8.45
N LEU A 557 -9.53 22.35 -9.29
CA LEU A 557 -8.74 22.87 -10.42
C LEU A 557 -7.40 23.45 -9.97
N LEU A 558 -7.32 24.08 -8.83
CA LEU A 558 -6.06 24.62 -8.28
C LEU A 558 -5.04 23.52 -8.06
N SER A 559 -5.48 22.41 -7.45
CA SER A 559 -4.62 21.25 -7.27
C SER A 559 -4.11 20.72 -8.61
N THR A 560 -5.01 20.58 -9.58
CA THR A 560 -4.66 20.09 -10.92
C THR A 560 -3.67 21.00 -11.62
N MET A 561 -3.90 22.32 -11.62
CA MET A 561 -3.02 23.30 -12.27
C MET A 561 -1.61 23.27 -11.71
N THR A 562 -1.49 23.32 -10.38
CA THR A 562 -0.19 23.36 -9.72
C THR A 562 0.54 22.01 -9.79
N THR A 563 -0.19 20.91 -9.67
CA THR A 563 0.39 19.56 -9.79
C THR A 563 0.92 19.31 -11.21
N ARG A 564 0.22 19.78 -12.22
CA ARG A 564 0.70 19.65 -13.60
C ARG A 564 2.00 20.40 -13.86
N GLN A 565 2.15 21.61 -13.32
CA GLN A 565 3.41 22.34 -13.45
C GLN A 565 4.59 21.62 -12.77
N PHE A 566 4.31 20.93 -11.69
CA PHE A 566 5.32 20.18 -10.96
C PHE A 566 5.68 18.85 -11.63
N HIS A 567 4.69 18.08 -12.04
CA HIS A 567 4.92 16.70 -12.47
C HIS A 567 4.86 16.46 -13.99
N GLN A 568 4.27 17.34 -14.77
CA GLN A 568 3.90 17.04 -16.16
C GLN A 568 5.08 16.62 -17.03
N LYS A 569 6.24 17.22 -16.87
CA LYS A 569 7.44 16.87 -17.65
C LYS A 569 7.86 15.42 -17.40
N HIS A 570 7.85 15.00 -16.13
CA HIS A 570 8.16 13.63 -15.76
C HIS A 570 7.11 12.63 -16.28
N LEU A 571 5.84 12.97 -16.15
CA LEU A 571 4.74 12.11 -16.61
C LEU A 571 4.75 11.95 -18.12
N LYS A 572 5.04 13.00 -18.88
CA LYS A 572 5.22 12.90 -20.33
C LYS A 572 6.41 12.03 -20.71
N SER A 573 7.50 12.14 -19.97
CA SER A 573 8.66 11.29 -20.20
C SER A 573 8.31 9.81 -19.99
N ILE A 574 7.55 9.48 -18.94
CA ILE A 574 7.07 8.12 -18.69
C ILE A 574 6.21 7.62 -19.84
N VAL A 575 5.25 8.42 -20.31
CA VAL A 575 4.35 8.05 -21.40
C VAL A 575 5.09 7.82 -22.71
N ASN A 576 6.12 8.61 -23.00
CA ASN A 576 6.87 8.55 -24.25
C ASN A 576 7.97 7.48 -24.26
N THR A 577 8.31 6.90 -23.13
CA THR A 577 9.36 5.88 -23.04
C THR A 577 8.79 4.50 -23.30
N ARG A 578 9.48 3.71 -24.13
CA ARG A 578 9.11 2.33 -24.46
C ARG A 578 10.12 1.35 -23.88
N ASN A 579 9.72 0.09 -23.76
CA ASN A 579 10.56 -0.99 -23.23
C ASN A 579 11.00 -0.76 -21.76
N ALA A 580 10.15 -0.07 -21.00
CA ALA A 580 10.36 0.18 -19.58
C ALA A 580 9.43 -0.70 -18.73
N THR A 581 9.70 -0.75 -17.44
CA THR A 581 8.86 -1.48 -16.47
C THR A 581 7.45 -0.89 -16.42
N VAL A 582 7.33 0.42 -16.42
CA VAL A 582 6.02 1.10 -16.48
C VAL A 582 5.59 1.19 -17.94
N VAL A 583 4.44 0.58 -18.24
CA VAL A 583 3.93 0.50 -19.63
C VAL A 583 2.84 1.51 -19.94
N ILE A 584 2.63 2.50 -19.09
CA ILE A 584 1.69 3.59 -19.35
C ILE A 584 2.12 4.32 -20.63
N GLY A 585 1.18 4.48 -21.55
CA GLY A 585 1.42 5.09 -22.86
C GLY A 585 1.77 4.09 -23.96
N THR A 586 1.98 2.84 -23.63
CA THR A 586 2.17 1.77 -24.63
C THR A 586 0.81 1.27 -25.10
N THR A 587 0.62 1.20 -26.40
CA THR A 587 -0.62 0.68 -27.00
C THR A 587 -0.54 -0.81 -27.25
N LYS A 588 -1.69 -1.50 -27.21
CA LYS A 588 -1.84 -2.90 -27.62
C LYS A 588 -1.85 -3.07 -29.15
N PHE A 589 -2.07 -1.99 -29.90
CA PHE A 589 -2.17 -2.02 -31.36
C PHE A 589 -0.78 -2.08 -32.00
N TYR A 590 -0.75 -2.47 -33.27
CA TYR A 590 0.46 -2.52 -34.11
C TYR A 590 1.59 -3.39 -33.53
N GLY A 591 1.20 -4.50 -32.93
CA GLY A 591 2.14 -5.41 -32.29
C GLY A 591 2.68 -4.94 -30.94
N GLY A 592 2.08 -3.90 -30.37
CA GLY A 592 2.52 -3.36 -29.08
C GLY A 592 2.42 -4.36 -27.93
N TRP A 593 1.39 -5.18 -27.92
CA TRP A 593 1.21 -6.22 -26.92
C TRP A 593 2.31 -7.28 -26.95
N ASP A 594 2.64 -7.76 -28.16
CA ASP A 594 3.73 -8.71 -28.37
C ASP A 594 5.08 -8.12 -27.92
N ASN A 595 5.35 -6.87 -28.28
CA ASN A 595 6.56 -6.17 -27.85
C ASN A 595 6.66 -6.03 -26.32
N MET A 596 5.56 -5.71 -25.65
CA MET A 596 5.54 -5.62 -24.18
C MET A 596 5.85 -6.98 -23.55
N LEU A 597 5.22 -8.04 -24.04
CA LEU A 597 5.42 -9.38 -23.48
C LEU A 597 6.84 -9.91 -23.77
N ASN A 598 7.37 -9.65 -24.93
CA ASN A 598 8.75 -10.04 -25.26
C ASN A 598 9.76 -9.29 -24.40
N ASN A 599 9.53 -8.01 -24.13
CA ASN A 599 10.37 -7.24 -23.21
C ASN A 599 10.28 -7.78 -21.77
N LEU A 600 9.08 -8.16 -21.34
CA LEU A 600 8.87 -8.76 -20.01
C LEU A 600 9.63 -10.09 -19.85
N MET A 601 9.59 -10.95 -20.86
CA MET A 601 10.11 -12.32 -20.79
C MET A 601 11.59 -12.43 -21.17
N ASN A 602 12.14 -11.38 -21.79
CA ASN A 602 13.50 -11.43 -22.31
C ASN A 602 14.55 -11.47 -21.17
N GLY A 603 15.42 -12.45 -21.25
CA GLY A 603 16.55 -12.57 -20.34
C GLY A 603 16.26 -13.26 -19.01
N VAL A 604 15.07 -13.75 -18.80
CA VAL A 604 14.73 -14.54 -17.61
C VAL A 604 14.80 -16.02 -17.93
N ASP A 605 15.73 -16.72 -17.30
CA ASP A 605 15.90 -18.16 -17.46
C ASP A 605 14.88 -18.91 -16.62
N ASN A 606 14.40 -20.06 -17.11
CA ASN A 606 13.44 -20.90 -16.40
C ASN A 606 12.24 -20.10 -15.87
N ALA A 607 11.64 -19.29 -16.75
CA ALA A 607 10.70 -18.27 -16.39
C ALA A 607 9.29 -18.79 -16.11
N CYS A 608 8.60 -18.11 -15.23
CA CYS A 608 7.20 -18.30 -14.87
C CYS A 608 6.53 -16.93 -14.80
N LEU A 609 5.28 -16.84 -15.22
CA LEU A 609 4.50 -15.62 -15.14
C LEU A 609 3.61 -15.63 -13.92
N MET A 610 3.46 -14.48 -13.28
CA MET A 610 2.60 -14.31 -12.11
C MET A 610 1.86 -12.97 -12.22
N GLY A 611 0.58 -12.99 -11.88
CA GLY A 611 -0.22 -11.78 -11.70
C GLY A 611 -0.84 -11.74 -10.33
N TRP A 612 -1.00 -10.54 -9.80
CA TRP A 612 -1.60 -10.32 -8.48
C TRP A 612 -2.68 -9.24 -8.55
N ASP A 613 -3.49 -9.17 -7.51
CA ASP A 613 -4.55 -8.20 -7.33
C ASP A 613 -4.43 -7.54 -5.95
N TYR A 614 -4.67 -6.25 -5.89
CA TYR A 614 -4.70 -5.48 -4.64
C TYR A 614 -6.15 -5.32 -4.19
N PRO A 615 -6.59 -6.03 -3.11
CA PRO A 615 -7.94 -5.83 -2.62
C PRO A 615 -8.09 -4.44 -2.00
N LYS A 616 -9.15 -3.73 -2.40
CA LYS A 616 -9.45 -2.38 -1.89
C LYS A 616 -8.27 -1.39 -1.98
N CYS A 617 -7.50 -1.48 -3.06
CA CYS A 617 -6.27 -0.70 -3.22
C CYS A 617 -6.48 0.81 -3.03
N ASP A 618 -7.49 1.38 -3.66
CA ASP A 618 -7.82 2.80 -3.59
C ASP A 618 -8.28 3.26 -2.20
N ARG A 619 -8.75 2.34 -1.36
CA ARG A 619 -9.26 2.62 -0.01
C ARG A 619 -8.26 2.30 1.08
N ALA A 620 -7.55 1.19 0.93
CA ALA A 620 -6.69 0.65 1.97
C ALA A 620 -5.22 1.06 1.85
N LEU A 621 -4.82 1.72 0.78
CA LEU A 621 -3.42 2.10 0.57
C LEU A 621 -2.91 2.99 1.72
N PRO A 622 -1.85 2.59 2.42
CA PRO A 622 -1.31 3.38 3.53
C PRO A 622 -0.76 4.73 3.10
N ASN A 623 -0.93 5.72 3.96
CA ASN A 623 -0.44 7.07 3.73
C ASN A 623 1.08 7.12 3.53
N MET A 624 1.83 6.31 4.26
CA MET A 624 3.29 6.23 4.11
C MET A 624 3.71 5.80 2.71
N ILE A 625 3.05 4.81 2.14
CA ILE A 625 3.38 4.31 0.80
C ILE A 625 3.00 5.36 -0.26
N ARG A 626 1.86 6.02 -0.11
CA ARG A 626 1.46 7.11 -1.02
C ARG A 626 2.43 8.30 -0.94
N MET A 627 2.91 8.62 0.26
CA MET A 627 3.93 9.66 0.45
C MET A 627 5.25 9.29 -0.25
N ILE A 628 5.70 8.05 -0.10
CA ILE A 628 6.90 7.56 -0.78
C ILE A 628 6.74 7.63 -2.30
N SER A 629 5.55 7.28 -2.81
CA SER A 629 5.24 7.39 -4.24
C SER A 629 5.34 8.84 -4.74
N ALA A 630 4.77 9.78 -3.99
CA ALA A 630 4.86 11.19 -4.30
C ALA A 630 6.31 11.71 -4.28
N MET A 631 7.10 11.27 -3.32
CA MET A 631 8.51 11.63 -3.22
C MET A 631 9.32 11.10 -4.40
N ILE A 632 9.08 9.88 -4.84
CA ILE A 632 9.76 9.28 -6.00
C ILE A 632 9.39 10.03 -7.28
N LEU A 633 8.11 10.34 -7.48
CA LEU A 633 7.69 11.14 -8.64
C LEU A 633 8.30 12.54 -8.62
N GLY A 634 8.47 13.14 -7.45
CA GLY A 634 9.09 14.46 -7.28
C GLY A 634 10.62 14.47 -7.22
N SER A 635 11.27 13.33 -7.41
CA SER A 635 12.73 13.21 -7.27
C SER A 635 13.53 13.93 -8.37
N LYS A 636 12.88 14.33 -9.47
CA LYS A 636 13.52 15.00 -10.61
C LYS A 636 13.74 16.50 -10.41
N HIS A 637 13.37 17.04 -9.27
CA HIS A 637 13.41 18.49 -9.00
C HIS A 637 14.67 18.95 -8.23
N VAL A 638 15.77 18.26 -8.38
CA VAL A 638 17.02 18.59 -7.67
C VAL A 638 17.61 19.93 -8.13
N ASN A 639 17.48 20.24 -9.42
CA ASN A 639 18.08 21.44 -10.02
C ASN A 639 17.16 22.66 -10.02
N CYS A 640 15.84 22.47 -9.96
CA CYS A 640 14.86 23.54 -10.08
C CYS A 640 14.21 23.95 -8.77
N CYS A 641 14.32 23.14 -7.73
CA CYS A 641 13.67 23.35 -6.44
C CYS A 641 14.66 23.16 -5.30
N THR A 642 14.50 23.94 -4.26
CA THR A 642 15.23 23.74 -2.99
C THR A 642 14.61 22.59 -2.20
N ALA A 643 15.26 22.12 -1.16
CA ALA A 643 14.71 21.10 -0.27
C ALA A 643 13.40 21.58 0.40
N SER A 644 13.32 22.86 0.76
CA SER A 644 12.11 23.48 1.30
C SER A 644 10.97 23.49 0.28
N ASP A 645 11.26 23.85 -0.97
CA ASP A 645 10.27 23.85 -2.04
C ASP A 645 9.69 22.46 -2.27
N ARG A 646 10.53 21.43 -2.31
CA ARG A 646 10.09 20.05 -2.47
C ARG A 646 9.23 19.58 -1.29
N TYR A 647 9.61 19.96 -0.09
CA TYR A 647 8.82 19.65 1.10
C TYR A 647 7.41 20.26 1.04
N TYR A 648 7.32 21.54 0.72
CA TYR A 648 6.02 22.22 0.59
C TYR A 648 5.18 21.67 -0.56
N ARG A 649 5.82 21.32 -1.66
CA ARG A 649 5.10 20.66 -2.75
C ARG A 649 4.57 19.27 -2.35
N LEU A 650 5.35 18.51 -1.63
CA LEU A 650 4.91 17.22 -1.06
C LEU A 650 3.73 17.41 -0.12
N CYS A 651 3.82 18.37 0.80
CA CYS A 651 2.74 18.65 1.75
C CYS A 651 1.47 19.13 1.03
N ASN A 652 1.58 19.95 0.00
CA ASN A 652 0.44 20.37 -0.81
C ASN A 652 -0.22 19.21 -1.50
N GLU A 653 0.55 18.34 -2.14
CA GLU A 653 0.03 17.15 -2.80
C GLU A 653 -0.72 16.25 -1.81
N LEU A 654 -0.13 15.97 -0.65
CA LEU A 654 -0.76 15.14 0.37
C LEU A 654 -2.02 15.79 0.95
N ALA A 655 -2.00 17.08 1.17
CA ALA A 655 -3.17 17.81 1.68
C ALA A 655 -4.31 17.92 0.67
N GLN A 656 -4.02 17.85 -0.61
CA GLN A 656 -5.00 17.98 -1.68
C GLN A 656 -5.59 16.66 -2.16
N VAL A 657 -4.86 15.56 -2.05
CA VAL A 657 -5.27 14.27 -2.63
C VAL A 657 -5.23 13.08 -1.68
N LEU A 658 -4.62 13.19 -0.52
CA LEU A 658 -4.50 12.09 0.44
C LEU A 658 -5.44 12.24 1.64
N THR A 659 -5.35 13.36 2.33
CA THR A 659 -6.10 13.64 3.55
C THR A 659 -6.97 14.87 3.41
N GLU A 660 -7.53 15.10 2.23
CA GLU A 660 -8.37 16.26 1.94
C GLU A 660 -9.75 16.16 2.57
N VAL A 661 -10.42 17.28 2.62
CA VAL A 661 -11.85 17.35 2.97
C VAL A 661 -12.67 16.94 1.76
N VAL A 662 -13.60 16.02 1.97
CA VAL A 662 -14.45 15.46 0.93
C VAL A 662 -15.88 15.97 1.10
N HIS A 663 -16.46 16.46 0.00
CA HIS A 663 -17.87 16.84 -0.09
C HIS A 663 -18.67 15.71 -0.74
N SER A 664 -19.67 15.19 -0.02
CA SER A 664 -20.55 14.14 -0.53
C SER A 664 -21.93 14.26 0.14
N ASN A 665 -22.99 14.11 -0.62
CA ASN A 665 -24.37 14.14 -0.13
C ASN A 665 -24.70 15.37 0.75
N GLY A 666 -24.11 16.51 0.45
CA GLY A 666 -24.32 17.72 1.22
C GLY A 666 -23.56 17.81 2.54
N GLY A 667 -22.71 16.84 2.85
CA GLY A 667 -21.85 16.82 4.04
C GLY A 667 -20.37 16.95 3.71
N PHE A 668 -19.60 17.40 4.66
CA PHE A 668 -18.14 17.41 4.60
C PHE A 668 -17.57 16.32 5.50
N TYR A 669 -16.62 15.60 4.99
CA TYR A 669 -15.94 14.50 5.69
C TYR A 669 -14.44 14.63 5.54
N MET A 670 -13.70 14.17 6.53
CA MET A 670 -12.24 14.02 6.44
C MET A 670 -11.90 12.64 5.89
N LYS A 671 -11.19 12.61 4.78
CA LYS A 671 -10.69 11.35 4.22
C LYS A 671 -9.46 10.91 5.01
N PRO A 672 -9.43 9.68 5.55
CA PRO A 672 -8.29 9.23 6.35
C PRO A 672 -7.03 8.93 5.54
N GLY A 673 -7.18 8.67 4.25
CA GLY A 673 -6.08 8.30 3.36
C GLY A 673 -6.58 7.62 2.11
N GLY A 674 -5.75 6.76 1.53
CA GLY A 674 -6.06 6.08 0.28
C GLY A 674 -5.72 6.92 -0.94
N THR A 675 -6.36 6.66 -2.07
CA THR A 675 -6.13 7.39 -3.31
C THR A 675 -7.39 8.13 -3.75
N THR A 676 -7.21 9.22 -4.45
CA THR A 676 -8.29 9.98 -5.09
C THR A 676 -8.22 9.77 -6.60
N SER A 677 -9.27 9.22 -7.18
CA SER A 677 -9.28 8.82 -8.60
C SER A 677 -9.16 9.99 -9.60
N GLY A 678 -9.53 11.19 -9.19
CA GLY A 678 -9.40 12.40 -10.00
C GLY A 678 -8.08 13.13 -9.91
N ASP A 679 -7.12 12.62 -9.15
CA ASP A 679 -5.77 13.18 -9.03
C ASP A 679 -5.05 13.12 -10.39
N ALA A 680 -4.34 14.19 -10.74
CA ALA A 680 -3.57 14.28 -11.99
C ALA A 680 -2.45 13.23 -12.07
N THR A 681 -1.95 12.74 -10.94
CA THR A 681 -0.85 11.76 -10.87
C THR A 681 -1.28 10.37 -10.44
N THR A 682 -2.58 10.09 -10.39
CA THR A 682 -3.11 8.82 -9.85
C THR A 682 -2.48 7.58 -10.49
N ALA A 683 -2.50 7.48 -11.81
CA ALA A 683 -2.00 6.31 -12.52
C ALA A 683 -0.49 6.10 -12.27
N TYR A 684 0.27 7.16 -12.27
CA TYR A 684 1.72 7.10 -12.10
C TYR A 684 2.12 6.80 -10.66
N ALA A 685 1.43 7.41 -9.70
CA ALA A 685 1.64 7.11 -8.28
C ALA A 685 1.30 5.65 -7.96
N ASN A 686 0.24 5.11 -8.56
CA ASN A 686 -0.13 3.71 -8.42
C ASN A 686 0.95 2.79 -9.01
N SER A 687 1.54 3.15 -10.13
CA SER A 687 2.65 2.41 -10.72
C SER A 687 3.87 2.40 -9.80
N VAL A 688 4.19 3.53 -9.20
CA VAL A 688 5.30 3.64 -8.25
C VAL A 688 5.08 2.76 -7.03
N PHE A 689 3.90 2.81 -6.42
CA PHE A 689 3.67 1.98 -5.24
C PHE A 689 3.66 0.50 -5.58
N ASN A 690 3.19 0.12 -6.76
CA ASN A 690 3.19 -1.26 -7.21
C ASN A 690 4.63 -1.81 -7.31
N ILE A 691 5.52 -1.04 -7.91
CA ILE A 691 6.95 -1.38 -7.96
C ILE A 691 7.55 -1.42 -6.54
N PHE A 692 7.19 -0.47 -5.70
CA PHE A 692 7.65 -0.42 -4.31
C PHE A 692 7.23 -1.68 -3.52
N GLN A 693 5.99 -2.13 -3.68
CA GLN A 693 5.51 -3.34 -3.02
C GLN A 693 6.26 -4.59 -3.52
N ALA A 694 6.50 -4.68 -4.83
CA ALA A 694 7.26 -5.78 -5.41
C ALA A 694 8.70 -5.83 -4.87
N VAL A 695 9.36 -4.70 -4.82
CA VAL A 695 10.72 -4.60 -4.27
C VAL A 695 10.74 -4.92 -2.78
N SER A 696 9.77 -4.44 -2.02
CA SER A 696 9.64 -4.74 -0.59
C SER A 696 9.45 -6.24 -0.33
N ALA A 697 8.63 -6.90 -1.14
CA ALA A 697 8.42 -8.34 -1.05
C ALA A 697 9.72 -9.12 -1.31
N ASN A 698 10.49 -8.71 -2.31
CA ASN A 698 11.80 -9.31 -2.59
C ASN A 698 12.78 -9.10 -1.44
N ILE A 699 12.85 -7.91 -0.89
CA ILE A 699 13.74 -7.60 0.24
C ILE A 699 13.41 -8.47 1.45
N ASN A 700 12.14 -8.54 1.81
CA ASN A 700 11.69 -9.34 2.93
C ASN A 700 11.97 -10.84 2.72
N ARG A 701 11.74 -11.32 1.49
CA ARG A 701 12.00 -12.73 1.15
C ARG A 701 13.49 -13.07 1.26
N ILE A 702 14.34 -12.24 0.70
CA ILE A 702 15.79 -12.47 0.69
C ILE A 702 16.36 -12.41 2.11
N LEU A 703 15.92 -11.45 2.92
CA LEU A 703 16.37 -11.36 4.32
C LEU A 703 15.93 -12.57 5.17
N GLY A 704 14.83 -13.21 4.79
CA GLY A 704 14.31 -14.40 5.48
C GLY A 704 14.97 -15.72 5.09
N ILE A 705 15.88 -15.74 4.13
CA ILE A 705 16.57 -16.97 3.71
C ILE A 705 17.52 -17.45 4.80
N ASN A 706 17.51 -18.76 5.06
CA ASN A 706 18.47 -19.37 5.97
C ASN A 706 19.82 -19.51 5.26
N SER A 707 20.80 -18.71 5.67
CA SER A 707 22.13 -18.70 5.10
C SER A 707 22.90 -20.02 5.27
N ASN A 708 22.57 -20.82 6.26
CA ASN A 708 23.21 -22.11 6.51
C ASN A 708 22.80 -23.20 5.51
N THR A 709 21.59 -23.11 4.95
CA THR A 709 21.06 -24.07 3.98
C THR A 709 21.19 -23.58 2.54
N CYS A 710 21.49 -22.31 2.33
CA CYS A 710 21.66 -21.73 1.01
C CYS A 710 23.05 -22.04 0.45
N ASN A 711 23.08 -22.66 -0.72
CA ASN A 711 24.33 -23.02 -1.40
C ASN A 711 24.74 -22.05 -2.52
N ASN A 712 23.87 -21.07 -2.85
CA ASN A 712 24.15 -20.10 -3.89
C ASN A 712 24.97 -18.92 -3.34
N LEU A 713 26.22 -18.81 -3.77
CA LEU A 713 27.14 -17.77 -3.29
C LEU A 713 26.69 -16.35 -3.66
N THR A 714 26.10 -16.17 -4.82
CA THR A 714 25.58 -14.86 -5.26
C THR A 714 24.46 -14.39 -4.35
N VAL A 715 23.52 -15.26 -4.04
CA VAL A 715 22.40 -14.97 -3.15
C VAL A 715 22.87 -14.71 -1.72
N LYS A 716 23.82 -15.48 -1.22
CA LYS A 716 24.44 -15.24 0.09
C LYS A 716 25.11 -13.86 0.17
N SER A 717 25.81 -13.49 -0.88
CA SER A 717 26.45 -12.17 -0.97
C SER A 717 25.41 -11.04 -0.97
N ILE A 718 24.36 -11.18 -1.77
CA ILE A 718 23.27 -10.19 -1.82
C ILE A 718 22.54 -10.09 -0.47
N GLN A 719 22.24 -11.21 0.15
CA GLN A 719 21.60 -11.22 1.47
C GLN A 719 22.44 -10.49 2.51
N ARG A 720 23.73 -10.75 2.56
CA ARG A 720 24.65 -10.11 3.51
C ARG A 720 24.76 -8.61 3.24
N MET A 721 24.92 -8.21 1.98
CA MET A 721 24.96 -6.80 1.60
C MET A 721 23.64 -6.09 1.92
N LEU A 722 22.51 -6.75 1.66
CA LEU A 722 21.18 -6.24 1.97
C LEU A 722 20.99 -6.04 3.48
N TYR A 723 21.38 -7.02 4.28
CA TYR A 723 21.33 -6.92 5.73
C TYR A 723 22.19 -5.77 6.26
N ASP A 724 23.40 -5.63 5.74
CA ASP A 724 24.32 -4.55 6.13
C ASP A 724 23.74 -3.18 5.78
N ASN A 725 23.17 -3.03 4.59
CA ASN A 725 22.57 -1.75 4.16
C ASN A 725 21.26 -1.42 4.89
N CYS A 726 20.50 -2.43 5.28
CA CYS A 726 19.29 -2.21 6.08
C CYS A 726 19.61 -1.84 7.52
N TYR A 727 20.49 -2.59 8.19
CA TYR A 727 20.58 -2.56 9.65
C TYR A 727 21.93 -2.12 10.23
N ARG A 728 23.01 -2.10 9.45
CA ARG A 728 24.34 -1.80 9.94
C ARG A 728 24.90 -0.44 9.51
N THR A 729 24.29 0.19 8.52
CA THR A 729 24.76 1.48 8.01
C THR A 729 23.67 2.53 8.15
N SER A 730 24.06 3.79 8.37
CA SER A 730 23.14 4.92 8.42
C SER A 730 22.75 5.42 7.03
N ALA A 731 23.53 5.13 6.00
CA ALA A 731 23.27 5.49 4.62
C ALA A 731 23.37 4.26 3.72
N VAL A 732 22.48 4.19 2.72
CA VAL A 732 22.45 3.09 1.76
C VAL A 732 23.58 3.30 0.74
N ASP A 733 24.37 2.26 0.47
CA ASP A 733 25.42 2.27 -0.52
C ASP A 733 24.82 2.24 -1.94
N SER A 734 25.11 3.23 -2.75
CA SER A 734 24.60 3.32 -4.13
C SER A 734 25.11 2.18 -5.02
N GLY A 735 26.30 1.70 -4.79
CA GLY A 735 26.85 0.54 -5.51
C GLY A 735 26.06 -0.74 -5.23
N PHE A 736 25.65 -0.95 -4.00
CA PHE A 736 24.76 -2.05 -3.64
C PHE A 736 23.38 -1.89 -4.29
N VAL A 737 22.83 -0.69 -4.29
CA VAL A 737 21.53 -0.42 -4.92
C VAL A 737 21.55 -0.79 -6.40
N ASP A 738 22.60 -0.41 -7.11
CA ASP A 738 22.76 -0.76 -8.53
C ASP A 738 22.89 -2.28 -8.73
N THR A 739 23.64 -2.95 -7.88
CA THR A 739 23.80 -4.43 -7.92
C THR A 739 22.47 -5.12 -7.67
N PHE A 740 21.71 -4.68 -6.67
CA PHE A 740 20.41 -5.27 -6.33
C PHE A 740 19.37 -4.99 -7.41
N TYR A 741 19.36 -3.79 -7.97
CA TYR A 741 18.50 -3.43 -9.09
C TYR A 741 18.78 -4.33 -10.31
N GLY A 742 20.05 -4.54 -10.65
CA GLY A 742 20.45 -5.46 -11.72
C GLY A 742 20.03 -6.91 -11.47
N TYR A 743 20.17 -7.36 -10.23
CA TYR A 743 19.71 -8.69 -9.81
C TYR A 743 18.20 -8.86 -9.98
N LEU A 744 17.41 -7.88 -9.53
CA LEU A 744 15.97 -7.92 -9.67
C LEU A 744 15.53 -7.87 -11.14
N ARG A 745 16.16 -7.05 -11.95
CA ARG A 745 15.84 -6.98 -13.36
C ARG A 745 16.14 -8.27 -14.12
N LYS A 746 17.16 -9.01 -13.71
CA LYS A 746 17.52 -10.27 -14.32
C LYS A 746 16.59 -11.42 -13.91
N HIS A 747 16.20 -11.49 -12.65
CA HIS A 747 15.47 -12.63 -12.09
C HIS A 747 14.00 -12.34 -11.78
N PHE A 748 13.59 -11.09 -11.79
CA PHE A 748 12.25 -10.66 -11.44
C PHE A 748 11.84 -9.46 -12.32
N SER A 749 11.52 -9.77 -13.58
CA SER A 749 11.11 -8.74 -14.54
C SER A 749 9.65 -8.39 -14.40
N MET A 750 9.31 -7.11 -14.42
CA MET A 750 7.96 -6.61 -14.19
C MET A 750 7.41 -5.86 -15.39
N MET A 751 6.10 -5.90 -15.54
CA MET A 751 5.32 -5.07 -16.45
C MET A 751 4.18 -4.45 -15.64
N ILE A 752 4.23 -3.15 -15.43
CA ILE A 752 3.36 -2.42 -14.50
C ILE A 752 2.54 -1.38 -15.25
N PHE A 753 1.23 -1.44 -15.05
CA PHE A 753 0.28 -0.43 -15.49
C PHE A 753 -0.64 -0.07 -14.32
N THR A 754 -0.47 1.10 -13.75
CA THR A 754 -1.17 1.56 -12.55
C THR A 754 -1.10 0.52 -11.41
N ASP A 755 -2.22 0.00 -10.96
CA ASP A 755 -2.31 -1.05 -9.94
C ASP A 755 -2.23 -2.47 -10.51
N ASP A 756 -2.28 -2.64 -11.83
CA ASP A 756 -2.06 -3.93 -12.49
C ASP A 756 -0.58 -4.22 -12.70
N GLY A 757 -0.22 -5.47 -12.54
CA GLY A 757 1.15 -5.91 -12.75
C GLY A 757 1.25 -7.36 -13.14
N VAL A 758 2.24 -7.65 -13.98
CA VAL A 758 2.64 -9.00 -14.34
C VAL A 758 4.13 -9.11 -14.12
N VAL A 759 4.55 -10.22 -13.54
CA VAL A 759 5.94 -10.52 -13.26
C VAL A 759 6.35 -11.76 -14.03
N CYS A 760 7.52 -11.70 -14.64
CA CYS A 760 8.23 -12.85 -15.15
C CYS A 760 9.41 -13.11 -14.22
N TYR A 761 9.36 -14.20 -13.47
CA TYR A 761 10.37 -14.51 -12.46
C TYR A 761 11.05 -15.84 -12.72
N ASN A 762 12.25 -15.99 -12.20
CA ASN A 762 12.98 -17.26 -12.28
C ASN A 762 12.38 -18.26 -11.29
N LYS A 763 11.80 -19.32 -11.81
CA LYS A 763 11.10 -20.37 -11.05
C LYS A 763 12.01 -21.08 -10.05
N GLU A 764 13.24 -21.32 -10.41
CA GLU A 764 14.23 -21.96 -9.53
C GLU A 764 14.52 -21.09 -8.30
N TYR A 765 14.75 -19.80 -8.50
CA TYR A 765 15.02 -18.87 -7.41
C TYR A 765 13.80 -18.70 -6.50
N ALA A 766 12.62 -18.65 -7.07
CA ALA A 766 11.39 -18.53 -6.29
C ALA A 766 11.12 -19.78 -5.45
N SER A 767 11.33 -20.98 -5.99
CA SER A 767 11.13 -22.24 -5.26
C SER A 767 12.10 -22.41 -4.10
N LEU A 768 13.31 -21.89 -4.25
CA LEU A 768 14.33 -21.87 -3.18
C LEU A 768 14.14 -20.70 -2.20
N GLY A 769 13.20 -19.81 -2.47
CA GLY A 769 12.95 -18.64 -1.64
C GLY A 769 13.85 -17.44 -1.92
N TYR A 770 14.51 -17.39 -3.05
CA TYR A 770 15.47 -16.33 -3.39
C TYR A 770 14.85 -15.12 -4.08
N VAL A 771 13.64 -15.28 -4.63
CA VAL A 771 12.90 -14.24 -5.33
C VAL A 771 11.47 -14.26 -4.85
N ALA A 772 10.81 -13.11 -4.80
CA ALA A 772 9.42 -13.00 -4.36
C ALA A 772 8.49 -13.84 -5.25
N ASP A 773 7.59 -14.54 -4.60
CA ASP A 773 6.48 -15.28 -5.21
C ASP A 773 5.15 -14.72 -4.68
N ILE A 774 4.06 -15.38 -5.03
CA ILE A 774 2.71 -14.97 -4.61
C ILE A 774 2.57 -14.92 -3.08
N ASN A 775 3.22 -15.84 -2.36
CA ASN A 775 3.15 -15.87 -0.90
C ASN A 775 3.91 -14.70 -0.28
N ALA A 776 5.03 -14.30 -0.86
CA ALA A 776 5.78 -13.13 -0.43
C ALA A 776 4.97 -11.84 -0.63
N PHE A 777 4.26 -11.71 -1.75
CA PHE A 777 3.33 -10.60 -1.98
C PHE A 777 2.20 -10.58 -0.97
N LYS A 778 1.58 -11.73 -0.72
CA LYS A 778 0.51 -11.84 0.29
C LYS A 778 0.98 -11.37 1.67
N ALA A 779 2.12 -11.86 2.11
CA ALA A 779 2.70 -11.48 3.39
C ALA A 779 2.98 -9.98 3.47
N THR A 780 3.60 -9.43 2.43
CA THR A 780 3.92 -8.00 2.35
C THR A 780 2.67 -7.13 2.39
N LEU A 781 1.63 -7.45 1.63
CA LEU A 781 0.37 -6.73 1.66
C LEU A 781 -0.32 -6.85 3.02
N TYR A 782 -0.20 -7.98 3.67
CA TYR A 782 -0.84 -8.20 4.95
C TYR A 782 -0.29 -7.26 6.04
N TYR A 783 1.03 -7.15 6.16
CA TYR A 783 1.59 -6.28 7.19
C TYR A 783 1.80 -4.83 6.76
N GLN A 784 1.94 -4.54 5.45
CA GLN A 784 2.11 -3.17 4.96
C GLN A 784 0.79 -2.46 4.64
N ASN A 785 -0.21 -3.19 4.15
CA ASN A 785 -1.47 -2.59 3.69
C ASN A 785 -2.67 -2.99 4.55
N ASN A 786 -2.49 -3.86 5.53
CA ASN A 786 -3.57 -4.42 6.36
C ASN A 786 -4.69 -5.07 5.54
N VAL A 787 -4.35 -5.67 4.41
CA VAL A 787 -5.29 -6.39 3.55
C VAL A 787 -4.76 -7.79 3.26
N PHE A 788 -5.68 -8.71 3.03
CA PHE A 788 -5.35 -10.07 2.66
C PHE A 788 -5.66 -10.30 1.18
N MET A 789 -4.64 -10.72 0.45
CA MET A 789 -4.77 -11.02 -0.97
C MET A 789 -5.31 -12.44 -1.16
N SER A 790 -6.50 -12.58 -1.77
CA SER A 790 -7.07 -13.88 -2.07
C SER A 790 -6.29 -14.58 -3.18
N THR A 791 -5.95 -15.85 -2.98
CA THR A 791 -5.33 -16.68 -4.01
C THR A 791 -6.22 -16.91 -5.22
N ALA A 792 -7.54 -16.78 -5.07
CA ALA A 792 -8.50 -16.93 -6.16
C ALA A 792 -8.39 -15.82 -7.22
N LYS A 793 -7.89 -14.65 -6.85
CA LYS A 793 -7.71 -13.50 -7.76
C LYS A 793 -6.30 -13.39 -8.32
N CYS A 794 -5.39 -14.26 -7.89
CA CYS A 794 -4.02 -14.32 -8.37
C CYS A 794 -3.88 -15.50 -9.33
N TRP A 795 -2.93 -15.37 -10.23
CA TRP A 795 -2.66 -16.44 -11.20
C TRP A 795 -1.16 -16.65 -11.35
N VAL A 796 -0.79 -17.88 -11.65
CA VAL A 796 0.58 -18.28 -11.99
C VAL A 796 0.51 -19.08 -13.26
N GLU A 797 1.35 -18.78 -14.25
CA GLU A 797 1.44 -19.49 -15.51
C GLU A 797 2.88 -19.95 -15.74
N GLU A 798 3.07 -21.26 -15.77
CA GLU A 798 4.37 -21.87 -16.00
C GLU A 798 4.70 -21.98 -17.50
N ASP A 799 3.70 -22.00 -18.35
CA ASP A 799 3.85 -22.07 -19.78
C ASP A 799 3.85 -20.67 -20.40
N LEU A 800 5.00 -20.19 -20.79
CA LEU A 800 5.17 -18.86 -21.37
C LEU A 800 4.42 -18.68 -22.68
N THR A 801 4.11 -19.77 -23.39
CA THR A 801 3.38 -19.69 -24.67
C THR A 801 1.94 -19.22 -24.49
N LYS A 802 1.37 -19.39 -23.30
CA LYS A 802 0.02 -18.93 -22.99
C LYS A 802 -0.05 -17.44 -22.66
N GLY A 803 1.09 -16.84 -22.28
CA GLY A 803 1.15 -15.47 -21.85
C GLY A 803 0.37 -15.18 -20.54
N PRO A 804 0.24 -13.92 -20.16
CA PRO A 804 -0.52 -13.52 -18.98
C PRO A 804 -2.00 -13.93 -19.07
N HIS A 805 -2.56 -14.44 -17.98
CA HIS A 805 -3.99 -14.78 -17.93
C HIS A 805 -4.85 -13.53 -18.06
N GLU A 806 -4.47 -12.46 -17.35
CA GLU A 806 -5.20 -11.19 -17.41
C GLU A 806 -4.22 -10.05 -17.10
N PHE A 807 -4.27 -9.03 -17.96
CA PHE A 807 -3.56 -7.76 -17.73
C PHE A 807 -4.35 -6.64 -18.37
N CYS A 808 -4.67 -5.60 -17.62
CA CYS A 808 -5.52 -4.47 -18.09
C CYS A 808 -6.85 -4.93 -18.69
N SER A 809 -7.49 -5.91 -18.07
CA SER A 809 -8.75 -6.53 -18.51
C SER A 809 -8.65 -7.26 -19.86
N GLN A 810 -7.45 -7.54 -20.34
CA GLN A 810 -7.21 -8.29 -21.57
C GLN A 810 -6.58 -9.64 -21.25
N HIS A 811 -7.03 -10.66 -21.94
CA HIS A 811 -6.43 -12.00 -21.93
C HIS A 811 -5.44 -12.10 -23.08
N THR A 812 -4.54 -13.06 -23.02
CA THR A 812 -3.50 -13.22 -24.04
C THR A 812 -3.64 -14.58 -24.71
N MET A 813 -3.47 -14.60 -26.04
CA MET A 813 -3.32 -15.81 -26.82
C MET A 813 -2.11 -15.71 -27.73
N GLN A 814 -1.49 -16.85 -28.02
CA GLN A 814 -0.39 -16.94 -28.96
C GLN A 814 -0.94 -17.32 -30.34
N ILE A 815 -0.60 -16.54 -31.33
CA ILE A 815 -0.94 -16.82 -32.71
C ILE A 815 0.28 -17.39 -33.44
N VAL A 816 0.08 -18.50 -34.13
CA VAL A 816 1.10 -19.12 -34.98
C VAL A 816 0.67 -18.91 -36.42
N ASP A 817 1.42 -18.13 -37.17
CA ASP A 817 1.25 -18.00 -38.61
C ASP A 817 2.55 -18.34 -39.35
N GLY A 818 2.54 -18.34 -40.72
CA GLY A 818 3.67 -18.72 -41.54
C GLY A 818 4.95 -17.90 -41.33
N ASP A 819 4.84 -16.71 -40.71
CA ASP A 819 5.95 -15.78 -40.45
C ASP A 819 6.47 -15.83 -38.98
N GLY A 820 5.91 -16.69 -38.14
CA GLY A 820 6.33 -16.84 -36.76
C GLY A 820 5.19 -16.87 -35.75
N THR A 821 5.55 -16.73 -34.50
CA THR A 821 4.62 -16.70 -33.37
C THR A 821 4.59 -15.31 -32.74
N TYR A 822 3.39 -14.84 -32.39
CA TYR A 822 3.21 -13.56 -31.68
C TYR A 822 2.01 -13.62 -30.75
N TYR A 823 1.98 -12.71 -29.76
CA TYR A 823 0.91 -12.63 -28.80
C TYR A 823 -0.11 -11.57 -29.23
N LEU A 824 -1.40 -11.90 -29.03
CA LEU A 824 -2.50 -10.95 -29.21
C LEU A 824 -3.31 -10.84 -27.93
N PRO A 825 -3.73 -9.64 -27.53
CA PRO A 825 -4.68 -9.47 -26.45
C PRO A 825 -6.10 -9.70 -26.97
N TYR A 826 -6.96 -10.30 -26.16
CA TYR A 826 -8.39 -10.39 -26.46
C TYR A 826 -9.22 -10.04 -25.24
N PRO A 827 -10.33 -9.31 -25.37
CA PRO A 827 -11.20 -8.97 -24.26
C PRO A 827 -12.11 -10.12 -23.87
N ASP A 828 -12.78 -10.00 -22.74
CA ASP A 828 -13.89 -10.87 -22.40
C ASP A 828 -15.05 -10.65 -23.38
N PRO A 829 -15.49 -11.65 -24.14
CA PRO A 829 -16.55 -11.50 -25.11
C PRO A 829 -17.88 -11.10 -24.49
N SER A 830 -18.18 -11.55 -23.26
CA SER A 830 -19.38 -11.14 -22.54
C SER A 830 -19.40 -9.64 -22.25
N ARG A 831 -18.26 -9.04 -21.94
CA ARG A 831 -18.15 -7.59 -21.74
C ARG A 831 -18.40 -6.81 -23.04
N ILE A 832 -17.86 -7.28 -24.14
CA ILE A 832 -18.07 -6.67 -25.46
C ILE A 832 -19.55 -6.68 -25.84
N LEU A 833 -20.20 -7.83 -25.71
CA LEU A 833 -21.63 -7.98 -26.01
C LEU A 833 -22.49 -7.12 -25.09
N SER A 834 -22.19 -7.09 -23.81
CA SER A 834 -22.90 -6.27 -22.84
C SER A 834 -22.73 -4.77 -23.14
N ALA A 835 -21.55 -4.33 -23.52
CA ALA A 835 -21.29 -2.94 -23.91
C ALA A 835 -22.02 -2.54 -25.20
N GLY A 836 -22.27 -3.49 -26.08
CA GLY A 836 -23.09 -3.27 -27.27
C GLY A 836 -24.59 -3.21 -26.99
N VAL A 837 -25.07 -4.09 -26.12
CA VAL A 837 -26.51 -4.17 -25.76
C VAL A 837 -26.95 -3.02 -24.86
N PHE A 838 -26.15 -2.70 -23.84
CA PHE A 838 -26.45 -1.62 -22.91
C PHE A 838 -25.63 -0.38 -23.25
N VAL A 839 -26.30 0.69 -23.58
CA VAL A 839 -25.71 1.96 -24.00
C VAL A 839 -26.06 3.07 -23.01
N ASP A 840 -25.26 4.12 -23.01
CA ASP A 840 -25.53 5.31 -22.22
C ASP A 840 -26.85 5.95 -22.70
N ASP A 841 -27.73 6.26 -21.74
CA ASP A 841 -29.03 6.87 -22.01
C ASP A 841 -28.91 8.21 -22.75
N VAL A 842 -27.82 8.94 -22.58
CA VAL A 842 -27.55 10.21 -23.24
C VAL A 842 -27.36 10.07 -24.75
N ILE A 843 -26.73 8.96 -25.20
CA ILE A 843 -26.37 8.74 -26.60
C ILE A 843 -27.35 7.82 -27.34
N LYS A 844 -28.40 7.34 -26.71
CA LYS A 844 -29.34 6.36 -27.28
C LYS A 844 -30.02 6.80 -28.59
N THR A 845 -30.12 8.11 -28.80
CA THR A 845 -30.76 8.71 -29.99
C THR A 845 -29.74 9.28 -30.98
N ASP A 846 -28.47 9.32 -30.66
CA ASP A 846 -27.43 9.84 -31.53
C ASP A 846 -26.86 8.71 -32.40
N ALA A 847 -27.33 8.64 -33.64
CA ALA A 847 -26.98 7.57 -34.56
C ALA A 847 -25.48 7.55 -34.93
N VAL A 848 -24.84 8.72 -35.02
CA VAL A 848 -23.40 8.81 -35.33
C VAL A 848 -22.57 8.30 -34.18
N VAL A 849 -22.88 8.70 -32.97
CA VAL A 849 -22.16 8.26 -31.75
C VAL A 849 -22.33 6.76 -31.52
N LEU A 850 -23.55 6.23 -31.75
CA LEU A 850 -23.79 4.78 -31.67
C LEU A 850 -22.97 4.00 -32.66
N LEU A 851 -22.89 4.48 -33.92
CA LEU A 851 -22.09 3.80 -34.95
C LEU A 851 -20.59 3.84 -34.59
N GLU A 852 -20.07 4.95 -34.13
CA GLU A 852 -18.70 5.06 -33.60
C GLU A 852 -18.44 4.07 -32.47
N ARG A 853 -19.39 3.94 -31.55
CA ARG A 853 -19.29 3.01 -30.43
C ARG A 853 -19.19 1.55 -30.90
N TYR A 854 -20.03 1.14 -31.82
CA TYR A 854 -20.00 -0.21 -32.37
C TYR A 854 -18.74 -0.49 -33.19
N VAL A 855 -18.26 0.49 -33.92
CA VAL A 855 -16.95 0.38 -34.60
C VAL A 855 -15.82 0.21 -33.60
N SER A 856 -15.85 0.95 -32.53
CA SER A 856 -14.86 0.82 -31.44
C SER A 856 -14.92 -0.56 -30.77
N LEU A 857 -16.12 -1.07 -30.52
CA LEU A 857 -16.31 -2.43 -30.00
C LEU A 857 -15.80 -3.49 -30.96
N ALA A 858 -16.01 -3.33 -32.24
CA ALA A 858 -15.49 -4.24 -33.29
C ALA A 858 -13.95 -4.20 -33.35
N ILE A 859 -13.35 -3.04 -33.20
CA ILE A 859 -11.89 -2.90 -33.12
C ILE A 859 -11.34 -3.69 -31.92
N ASP A 860 -11.94 -3.52 -30.76
CA ASP A 860 -11.52 -4.24 -29.55
C ASP A 860 -11.79 -5.75 -29.63
N ALA A 861 -12.83 -6.17 -30.33
CA ALA A 861 -13.23 -7.57 -30.50
C ALA A 861 -12.48 -8.31 -31.60
N TYR A 862 -11.73 -7.61 -32.47
CA TYR A 862 -11.09 -8.25 -33.63
C TYR A 862 -10.21 -9.45 -33.23
N PRO A 863 -9.40 -9.44 -32.16
CA PRO A 863 -8.60 -10.62 -31.79
C PRO A 863 -9.43 -11.87 -31.50
N LEU A 864 -10.70 -11.71 -31.10
CA LEU A 864 -11.61 -12.84 -30.89
C LEU A 864 -11.87 -13.64 -32.16
N SER A 865 -11.70 -13.03 -33.35
CA SER A 865 -11.84 -13.73 -34.63
C SER A 865 -10.78 -14.82 -34.86
N LYS A 866 -9.68 -14.75 -34.14
CA LYS A 866 -8.57 -15.73 -34.16
C LYS A 866 -8.57 -16.68 -32.97
N HIS A 867 -9.54 -16.56 -32.08
CA HIS A 867 -9.63 -17.42 -30.90
C HIS A 867 -10.03 -18.85 -31.31
N PRO A 868 -9.50 -19.88 -30.62
CA PRO A 868 -9.84 -21.28 -30.90
C PRO A 868 -11.30 -21.63 -30.71
N ASN A 869 -11.99 -20.95 -29.75
CA ASN A 869 -13.38 -21.22 -29.46
C ASN A 869 -14.29 -20.62 -30.56
N PRO A 870 -15.12 -21.44 -31.27
CA PRO A 870 -16.01 -20.94 -32.32
C PRO A 870 -17.01 -19.87 -31.87
N GLU A 871 -17.50 -19.95 -30.62
CA GLU A 871 -18.43 -18.95 -30.10
C GLU A 871 -17.79 -17.56 -29.95
N TYR A 872 -16.52 -17.52 -29.52
CA TYR A 872 -15.78 -16.27 -29.41
C TYR A 872 -15.53 -15.62 -30.79
N ARG A 873 -15.27 -16.42 -31.80
CA ARG A 873 -15.08 -15.91 -33.16
C ARG A 873 -16.34 -15.25 -33.71
N LYS A 874 -17.49 -15.77 -33.39
CA LYS A 874 -18.77 -15.19 -33.83
C LYS A 874 -19.01 -13.78 -33.32
N VAL A 875 -18.44 -13.42 -32.18
CA VAL A 875 -18.63 -12.08 -31.56
C VAL A 875 -18.13 -10.98 -32.49
N PHE A 876 -16.94 -11.13 -33.01
CA PHE A 876 -16.39 -10.15 -33.95
C PHE A 876 -17.21 -10.06 -35.23
N TYR A 877 -17.56 -11.19 -35.84
CA TYR A 877 -18.29 -11.21 -37.10
C TYR A 877 -19.72 -10.66 -36.96
N VAL A 878 -20.38 -10.91 -35.86
CA VAL A 878 -21.69 -10.32 -35.61
C VAL A 878 -21.61 -8.80 -35.43
N LEU A 879 -20.58 -8.31 -34.75
CA LEU A 879 -20.35 -6.87 -34.66
C LEU A 879 -20.06 -6.23 -36.00
N LEU A 880 -19.30 -6.89 -36.84
CA LEU A 880 -19.02 -6.44 -38.21
C LEU A 880 -20.30 -6.37 -39.04
N ASP A 881 -21.13 -7.40 -39.00
CA ASP A 881 -22.42 -7.45 -39.67
C ASP A 881 -23.38 -6.38 -39.13
N TRP A 882 -23.36 -6.14 -37.84
CA TRP A 882 -24.16 -5.07 -37.21
C TRP A 882 -23.74 -3.67 -37.68
N VAL A 883 -22.44 -3.42 -37.79
CA VAL A 883 -21.93 -2.16 -38.34
C VAL A 883 -22.41 -1.96 -39.78
N LYS A 884 -22.34 -3.02 -40.61
CA LYS A 884 -22.88 -2.99 -41.97
C LYS A 884 -24.38 -2.68 -42.00
N HIS A 885 -25.14 -3.34 -41.15
CA HIS A 885 -26.59 -3.16 -41.05
C HIS A 885 -26.94 -1.72 -40.63
N LEU A 886 -26.25 -1.19 -39.60
CA LEU A 886 -26.46 0.21 -39.19
C LEU A 886 -26.12 1.19 -40.30
N ASN A 887 -25.05 0.96 -41.01
CA ASN A 887 -24.66 1.81 -42.13
C ASN A 887 -25.70 1.79 -43.26
N ASN A 888 -26.30 0.64 -43.54
CA ASN A 888 -27.35 0.53 -44.55
C ASN A 888 -28.67 1.21 -44.14
N THR A 889 -28.95 1.27 -42.86
CA THR A 889 -30.15 1.93 -42.32
C THR A 889 -29.96 3.43 -42.07
N LEU A 890 -28.71 3.88 -41.94
CA LEU A 890 -28.33 5.27 -41.75
C LEU A 890 -27.93 5.88 -43.10
N ASN A 891 -28.10 7.17 -43.28
CA ASN A 891 -27.67 7.87 -44.50
C ASN A 891 -26.14 7.79 -44.63
N GLN A 892 -25.63 7.39 -45.78
CA GLN A 892 -24.20 7.17 -46.04
C GLN A 892 -23.31 8.38 -45.68
N GLY A 893 -23.84 9.61 -45.79
CA GLY A 893 -23.09 10.81 -45.39
C GLY A 893 -22.69 10.89 -43.91
N ILE A 894 -23.28 10.06 -43.06
CA ILE A 894 -22.96 10.03 -41.61
C ILE A 894 -21.58 9.41 -41.33
N LEU A 895 -21.16 8.43 -42.13
CA LEU A 895 -19.84 7.82 -41.99
C LEU A 895 -18.68 8.77 -42.27
N GLU A 896 -18.89 9.76 -43.12
CA GLU A 896 -17.88 10.76 -43.44
C GLU A 896 -17.66 11.77 -42.31
N SER A 897 -18.59 11.86 -41.38
CA SER A 897 -18.52 12.79 -40.22
C SER A 897 -17.80 12.25 -39.01
N PHE A 898 -17.26 11.02 -39.05
CA PHE A 898 -16.49 10.48 -37.92
C PHE A 898 -15.21 11.27 -37.68
N SER A 899 -15.06 11.76 -36.48
CA SER A 899 -13.93 12.57 -36.01
C SER A 899 -12.69 11.78 -35.63
N VAL A 900 -12.67 10.47 -35.85
CA VAL A 900 -11.53 9.60 -35.47
C VAL A 900 -10.43 9.73 -36.52
N THR A 901 -9.28 10.23 -36.11
CA THR A 901 -8.09 10.44 -36.96
C THR A 901 -7.55 9.18 -37.67
N LEU A 902 -7.96 8.00 -37.23
CA LEU A 902 -7.64 6.71 -37.87
C LEU A 902 -8.41 6.47 -39.18
N LEU A 903 -9.30 7.37 -39.57
CA LEU A 903 -10.36 7.11 -40.54
C LEU A 903 -10.38 8.10 -41.68
N GLU A 904 -9.26 8.74 -41.99
CA GLU A 904 -9.18 9.77 -43.04
C GLU A 904 -9.59 9.31 -44.44
N ASP A 905 -9.64 8.00 -44.74
CA ASP A 905 -9.92 7.44 -46.06
C ASP A 905 -11.17 6.54 -46.16
N ALA A 906 -12.25 6.81 -45.45
CA ALA A 906 -12.79 5.67 -44.80
C ALA A 906 -14.21 5.22 -45.08
N SER A 907 -14.96 5.73 -46.05
CA SER A 907 -16.38 5.40 -46.12
C SER A 907 -16.72 3.91 -46.35
N SER A 908 -15.82 3.09 -46.86
CA SER A 908 -16.06 1.65 -47.14
C SER A 908 -15.23 0.69 -46.27
N LYS A 909 -14.35 1.20 -45.39
CA LYS A 909 -13.36 0.35 -44.71
C LYS A 909 -13.86 -0.28 -43.41
N PHE A 910 -14.91 0.25 -42.75
CA PHE A 910 -15.40 -0.22 -41.46
C PHE A 910 -16.04 -1.58 -41.46
N TRP A 911 -16.44 -2.11 -42.58
CA TRP A 911 -16.98 -3.45 -42.72
C TRP A 911 -16.03 -4.41 -43.45
N ASP A 912 -14.82 -3.96 -43.77
CA ASP A 912 -13.78 -4.82 -44.27
C ASP A 912 -12.93 -5.35 -43.11
N GLU A 913 -12.83 -6.65 -42.99
CA GLU A 913 -12.02 -7.31 -42.00
C GLU A 913 -10.55 -6.87 -42.05
N SER A 914 -10.03 -6.55 -43.22
CA SER A 914 -8.64 -6.09 -43.38
C SER A 914 -8.35 -4.78 -42.65
N PHE A 915 -9.33 -3.89 -42.52
CA PHE A 915 -9.19 -2.64 -41.76
C PHE A 915 -8.86 -2.95 -40.31
N TYR A 916 -9.60 -3.86 -39.68
CA TYR A 916 -9.41 -4.24 -38.30
C TYR A 916 -8.11 -5.05 -38.11
N ALA A 917 -7.78 -5.90 -39.07
CA ALA A 917 -6.53 -6.67 -39.04
C ALA A 917 -5.31 -5.78 -39.08
N ASN A 918 -5.31 -4.74 -39.89
CA ASN A 918 -4.18 -3.80 -40.01
C ASN A 918 -3.88 -3.05 -38.71
N LEU A 919 -4.86 -2.85 -37.86
CA LEU A 919 -4.66 -2.19 -36.55
C LEU A 919 -3.84 -3.05 -35.58
N TYR A 920 -3.82 -4.37 -35.76
CA TYR A 920 -3.10 -5.29 -34.89
C TYR A 920 -1.80 -5.83 -35.50
N GLU A 921 -1.52 -5.52 -36.77
CA GLU A 921 -0.27 -5.93 -37.40
C GLU A 921 0.90 -5.05 -36.97
N LYS A 922 2.10 -5.63 -36.94
CA LYS A 922 3.32 -4.88 -36.68
C LYS A 922 3.54 -3.83 -37.76
N SER A 923 3.63 -2.56 -37.31
CA SER A 923 3.91 -1.43 -38.19
C SER A 923 5.32 -0.90 -37.90
N ALA A 924 6.07 -0.65 -38.98
CA ALA A 924 7.38 -0.02 -38.89
C ALA A 924 7.34 1.41 -38.32
N VAL A 925 6.21 2.08 -38.40
CA VAL A 925 6.01 3.45 -37.89
C VAL A 925 6.02 3.53 -36.37
N LEU A 926 5.63 2.46 -35.66
CA LEU A 926 5.55 2.44 -34.19
C LEU A 926 6.71 1.70 -33.53
N GLN A 927 7.59 1.16 -34.31
CA GLN A 927 8.86 0.65 -33.82
C GLN A 927 9.81 1.82 -33.58
#